data_b9b57d47cc0e96f29780cba371a743a1
#
_entry.id   b9b57d47cc0e96f29780cba371a743a1
#
_cell.length_a   1.000
_cell.length_b   1.000
_cell.length_c   1.000
_cell.angle_alpha   90.00
_cell.angle_beta   90.00
_cell.angle_gamma   90.00
#
_symmetry.space_group_name_H-M   'P 1'
#
loop_
_entity.id
_entity.type
_entity.pdbx_description
1 polymer ?
#
loop_
_entity_poly.entity_id
_entity_poly.type
_entity_poly.pdbx_seq_one_letter_code
_entity_poly.pdbx_strand_id
1 'polypeptide(L)'
;MKQIVILTVSLMVAAIRLAAQEVKGRVTDKDRQPIEGATVVMQTPDSVFVDGVTTDSLGYFVFHRTLEQYRLIFQHLLYKSVVKDYDAAGDMGVVTMDEQDAYALSEVVVSAERPLVKAENGALTYDVEALAEKTTAGNAYEVLTRLPGVLEQGGSLGLIGSGSVTVVLNGRPSSMSGEQLANLLKSTPVSNVEKAEVMYSAPAKYRVRGAVINLVLKNRKSEEPFLRGEVGADFTQARYAQGSGRMSLSFGKRKVTADVLYAADYTRRRTGYDFISHHTLGGVVHEVEQYNTGLRRNLTHNIRTSLDYQITENDHLNMAYTAAVTPNIKTVENSTGSLSESSNVRKGDEQMHNFNLDYTARWGMNVGLDYTCYSYPSVQEFSNRAGRVGQEFLADSRQHINRWNVYAGQTHALPQDWSLNYGINFSFANEKSSQFYHSQEGEDMSSLNSDTELDERTYNFYAGLEKAFGERLSFSLSVAGEYYRLAGYDRWAAYPSLQLNYVPSASHIFQFSFSSDKAYPNYWSMQDATSYLNGYAKVVGNPALRPSTDYTADLTYILKSKYIFSLYYTHVKDLFAQLAYQSPDELTMIYQTVNYDYEQNFGLSVILPFTVGNVWNSRLTLDGSYFRDVCRDYHAIGFDNRVWRGVVMLNNTFRLSSKPAISLELNGLYVSPSVQGNYDLSSIWKVDAGLKWTSADKKAEVRLTGNDLFNSAMPDARVNDRGQRFEISQHADSRSFSLSFTYKFGGYKAKEHKDVDTSRFGY
;
A
#
# COMPACT_ATOMS: atom_id res chain seq x y z
N MET A 1 -8.23 -34.85 -13.66
CA MET A 1 -9.06 -33.65 -13.89
C MET A 1 -10.57 -33.91 -13.79
N LYS A 2 -11.19 -34.87 -14.48
CA LYS A 2 -12.66 -35.14 -14.37
C LYS A 2 -13.14 -35.49 -12.95
N GLN A 3 -12.37 -36.21 -12.16
CA GLN A 3 -12.76 -36.59 -10.80
C GLN A 3 -12.66 -35.43 -9.78
N ILE A 4 -11.74 -34.48 -9.99
CA ILE A 4 -11.60 -33.26 -9.11
C ILE A 4 -12.76 -32.30 -9.38
N VAL A 5 -13.18 -32.13 -10.64
CA VAL A 5 -14.31 -31.28 -11.01
C VAL A 5 -15.64 -31.85 -10.47
N ILE A 6 -15.82 -33.16 -10.46
CA ILE A 6 -17.02 -33.79 -9.90
C ILE A 6 -17.06 -33.66 -8.36
N LEU A 7 -15.92 -33.76 -7.68
CA LEU A 7 -15.83 -33.58 -6.25
C LEU A 7 -16.12 -32.11 -5.83
N THR A 8 -15.62 -31.16 -6.60
CA THR A 8 -15.85 -29.72 -6.38
C THR A 8 -17.32 -29.33 -6.62
N VAL A 9 -17.93 -29.88 -7.66
CA VAL A 9 -19.36 -29.64 -7.95
C VAL A 9 -20.26 -30.34 -6.92
N SER A 10 -19.90 -31.53 -6.42
CA SER A 10 -20.65 -32.23 -5.37
C SER A 10 -20.57 -31.54 -4.02
N LEU A 11 -19.44 -30.93 -3.67
CA LEU A 11 -19.32 -30.08 -2.48
C LEU A 11 -20.15 -28.78 -2.62
N MET A 12 -20.24 -28.20 -3.81
CA MET A 12 -21.07 -27.03 -4.08
C MET A 12 -22.58 -27.32 -3.95
N VAL A 13 -23.03 -28.49 -4.36
CA VAL A 13 -24.46 -28.87 -4.29
C VAL A 13 -24.88 -29.23 -2.86
N ALA A 14 -23.97 -29.71 -2.01
CA ALA A 14 -24.23 -30.00 -0.61
C ALA A 14 -24.41 -28.75 0.27
N ALA A 15 -23.89 -27.60 -0.17
CA ALA A 15 -23.96 -26.32 0.58
C ALA A 15 -25.30 -25.55 0.42
N ILE A 16 -26.23 -26.02 -0.42
CA ILE A 16 -27.45 -25.27 -0.82
C ILE A 16 -28.64 -25.50 0.14
N ARG A 17 -28.52 -26.28 1.20
CA ARG A 17 -29.60 -26.50 2.17
C ARG A 17 -29.23 -26.06 3.60
N LEU A 18 -29.00 -24.74 3.80
CA LEU A 18 -29.14 -24.16 5.14
C LEU A 18 -30.17 -23.01 5.06
N ALA A 19 -31.34 -23.24 5.62
CA ALA A 19 -32.31 -22.18 5.87
C ALA A 19 -31.64 -21.14 6.78
N ALA A 20 -31.75 -19.86 6.41
CA ALA A 20 -31.28 -18.77 7.28
C ALA A 20 -32.07 -18.86 8.59
N GLN A 21 -31.39 -19.16 9.69
CA GLN A 21 -32.00 -19.06 11.02
C GLN A 21 -31.93 -17.60 11.44
N GLU A 22 -33.08 -16.99 11.67
CA GLU A 22 -33.19 -15.61 12.17
C GLU A 22 -33.19 -15.62 13.69
N VAL A 23 -32.58 -14.57 14.30
CA VAL A 23 -32.73 -14.26 15.72
C VAL A 23 -33.75 -13.14 15.83
N LYS A 24 -34.89 -13.41 16.42
CA LYS A 24 -36.00 -12.46 16.57
C LYS A 24 -36.62 -12.52 17.96
N GLY A 25 -37.28 -11.46 18.34
CA GLY A 25 -37.97 -11.39 19.62
C GLY A 25 -38.78 -10.09 19.75
N ARG A 26 -39.33 -9.89 20.93
CA ARG A 26 -40.15 -8.70 21.22
C ARG A 26 -39.70 -8.08 22.54
N VAL A 27 -39.57 -6.75 22.55
CA VAL A 27 -39.21 -5.97 23.74
C VAL A 27 -40.48 -5.28 24.29
N THR A 28 -40.74 -5.45 25.60
CA THR A 28 -41.89 -4.83 26.27
C THR A 28 -41.48 -4.24 27.62
N ASP A 29 -42.31 -3.38 28.19
CA ASP A 29 -42.24 -2.97 29.57
C ASP A 29 -42.90 -4.02 30.53
N LYS A 30 -42.98 -3.70 31.83
CA LYS A 30 -43.62 -4.53 32.85
C LYS A 30 -45.11 -4.70 32.65
N ASP A 31 -45.75 -3.72 32.01
CA ASP A 31 -47.20 -3.70 31.71
C ASP A 31 -47.49 -4.36 30.37
N ARG A 32 -46.48 -5.02 29.76
CA ARG A 32 -46.52 -5.69 28.44
C ARG A 32 -46.78 -4.74 27.28
N GLN A 33 -46.55 -3.42 27.43
CA GLN A 33 -46.59 -2.48 26.33
C GLN A 33 -45.32 -2.62 25.47
N PRO A 34 -45.44 -2.53 24.15
CA PRO A 34 -44.28 -2.62 23.28
C PRO A 34 -43.35 -1.41 23.47
N ILE A 35 -42.06 -1.64 23.48
CA ILE A 35 -41.05 -0.56 23.49
C ILE A 35 -40.52 -0.37 22.07
N GLU A 36 -40.93 0.72 21.44
CA GLU A 36 -40.46 1.15 20.12
C GLU A 36 -39.09 1.83 20.24
N GLY A 37 -38.20 1.64 19.25
CA GLY A 37 -36.92 2.31 19.20
C GLY A 37 -35.87 1.79 20.19
N ALA A 38 -36.16 0.69 20.89
CA ALA A 38 -35.10 0.05 21.71
C ALA A 38 -34.00 -0.48 20.80
N THR A 39 -32.77 -0.09 21.08
CA THR A 39 -31.59 -0.60 20.38
C THR A 39 -31.23 -1.98 20.93
N VAL A 40 -31.19 -2.98 20.06
CA VAL A 40 -30.76 -4.34 20.39
C VAL A 40 -29.41 -4.58 19.72
N VAL A 41 -28.38 -4.80 20.52
CA VAL A 41 -27.01 -5.03 20.05
C VAL A 41 -26.66 -6.51 20.24
N MET A 42 -26.21 -7.16 19.19
CA MET A 42 -25.69 -8.52 19.23
C MET A 42 -24.15 -8.49 19.35
N GLN A 43 -23.63 -9.23 20.32
CA GLN A 43 -22.19 -9.41 20.54
C GLN A 43 -21.85 -10.90 20.69
N THR A 44 -20.58 -11.24 20.45
CA THR A 44 -20.04 -12.53 20.85
C THR A 44 -19.91 -12.61 22.39
N PRO A 45 -19.75 -13.79 23.01
CA PRO A 45 -19.57 -13.91 24.47
C PRO A 45 -18.38 -13.10 25.00
N ASP A 46 -17.35 -12.90 24.19
CA ASP A 46 -16.17 -12.08 24.48
C ASP A 46 -16.37 -10.58 24.13
N SER A 47 -17.62 -10.12 24.00
CA SER A 47 -18.03 -8.73 23.84
C SER A 47 -17.64 -8.06 22.52
N VAL A 48 -17.40 -8.83 21.45
CA VAL A 48 -17.17 -8.27 20.10
C VAL A 48 -18.53 -7.97 19.46
N PHE A 49 -18.71 -6.75 18.95
CA PHE A 49 -19.93 -6.34 18.24
C PHE A 49 -20.13 -7.14 16.95
N VAL A 50 -21.34 -7.64 16.73
CA VAL A 50 -21.73 -8.43 15.56
C VAL A 50 -22.72 -7.70 14.69
N ASP A 51 -23.80 -7.19 15.30
CA ASP A 51 -24.87 -6.50 14.60
C ASP A 51 -25.69 -5.64 15.58
N GLY A 52 -26.51 -4.69 15.05
CA GLY A 52 -27.40 -3.88 15.86
C GLY A 52 -28.68 -3.52 15.09
N VAL A 53 -29.83 -3.70 15.73
CA VAL A 53 -31.13 -3.36 15.17
C VAL A 53 -31.94 -2.56 16.19
N THR A 54 -32.99 -1.88 15.72
CA THR A 54 -33.97 -1.19 16.59
C THR A 54 -35.31 -1.90 16.55
N THR A 55 -36.03 -1.89 17.66
CA THR A 55 -37.39 -2.43 17.71
C THR A 55 -38.35 -1.54 16.92
N ASP A 56 -39.33 -2.21 16.26
CA ASP A 56 -40.44 -1.54 15.56
C ASP A 56 -41.53 -1.01 16.54
N SER A 57 -42.59 -0.40 16.01
CA SER A 57 -43.70 0.13 16.79
C SER A 57 -44.48 -0.91 17.60
N LEU A 58 -44.30 -2.19 17.31
CA LEU A 58 -44.88 -3.32 18.05
C LEU A 58 -43.88 -3.98 18.99
N GLY A 59 -42.64 -3.41 19.08
CA GLY A 59 -41.56 -3.88 19.92
C GLY A 59 -40.77 -5.05 19.35
N TYR A 60 -40.96 -5.45 18.09
CA TYR A 60 -40.25 -6.55 17.47
C TYR A 60 -38.90 -6.14 16.94
N PHE A 61 -37.93 -7.08 17.02
CA PHE A 61 -36.61 -6.98 16.40
C PHE A 61 -36.26 -8.27 15.66
N VAL A 62 -35.46 -8.16 14.59
CA VAL A 62 -35.00 -9.32 13.81
C VAL A 62 -33.56 -9.07 13.38
N PHE A 63 -32.68 -10.06 13.66
CA PHE A 63 -31.36 -10.16 13.08
C PHE A 63 -31.36 -11.25 12.01
N HIS A 64 -30.82 -10.94 10.86
CA HIS A 64 -30.62 -11.92 9.77
C HIS A 64 -29.27 -12.63 9.87
N ARG A 65 -28.57 -12.46 10.99
CA ARG A 65 -27.31 -13.13 11.33
C ARG A 65 -27.49 -14.00 12.56
N THR A 66 -26.82 -15.15 12.55
CA THR A 66 -26.84 -16.09 13.67
C THR A 66 -25.42 -16.43 14.12
N LEU A 67 -25.27 -16.67 15.42
CA LEU A 67 -24.08 -17.20 16.08
C LEU A 67 -24.49 -18.43 16.91
N GLU A 68 -23.56 -19.34 17.14
CA GLU A 68 -23.81 -20.50 18.04
C GLU A 68 -23.97 -20.04 19.49
N GLN A 69 -23.23 -19.01 19.87
CA GLN A 69 -23.35 -18.34 21.18
C GLN A 69 -23.24 -16.84 20.99
N TYR A 70 -24.13 -16.09 21.58
CA TYR A 70 -24.13 -14.63 21.48
C TYR A 70 -24.80 -13.99 22.69
N ARG A 71 -24.47 -12.71 22.87
CA ARG A 71 -25.05 -11.82 23.87
C ARG A 71 -25.92 -10.78 23.18
N LEU A 72 -27.15 -10.58 23.67
CA LEU A 72 -28.01 -9.46 23.28
C LEU A 72 -28.04 -8.43 24.39
N ILE A 73 -27.84 -7.18 24.04
CA ILE A 73 -27.93 -6.02 24.91
C ILE A 73 -29.08 -5.16 24.41
N PHE A 74 -30.08 -4.98 25.26
CA PHE A 74 -31.27 -4.18 25.00
C PHE A 74 -31.11 -2.83 25.70
N GLN A 75 -31.25 -1.73 24.95
CA GLN A 75 -31.04 -0.38 25.45
C GLN A 75 -32.14 0.55 24.97
N HIS A 76 -32.64 1.36 25.89
CA HIS A 76 -33.58 2.42 25.57
C HIS A 76 -33.42 3.58 26.57
N LEU A 77 -33.69 4.82 26.13
CA LEU A 77 -33.44 6.03 26.93
C LEU A 77 -34.24 6.04 28.26
N LEU A 78 -35.41 5.46 28.27
CA LEU A 78 -36.33 5.49 29.42
C LEU A 78 -36.30 4.20 30.24
N TYR A 79 -35.54 3.18 29.84
CA TYR A 79 -35.56 1.86 30.49
C TYR A 79 -34.13 1.41 30.87
N LYS A 80 -34.02 0.63 31.92
CA LYS A 80 -32.76 0.00 32.36
C LYS A 80 -32.29 -0.99 31.31
N SER A 81 -31.01 -0.93 30.96
CA SER A 81 -30.42 -1.86 29.99
C SER A 81 -30.52 -3.31 30.48
N VAL A 82 -30.90 -4.22 29.59
CA VAL A 82 -30.98 -5.65 29.81
C VAL A 82 -29.95 -6.38 29.00
N VAL A 83 -29.21 -7.31 29.60
CA VAL A 83 -28.21 -8.14 28.94
C VAL A 83 -28.61 -9.59 29.08
N LYS A 84 -28.63 -10.34 27.98
CA LYS A 84 -28.95 -11.79 27.98
C LYS A 84 -28.00 -12.54 27.05
N ASP A 85 -27.53 -13.69 27.49
CA ASP A 85 -26.71 -14.61 26.70
C ASP A 85 -27.60 -15.74 26.12
N TYR A 86 -27.33 -16.14 24.89
CA TYR A 86 -28.07 -17.15 24.15
C TYR A 86 -27.14 -18.12 23.42
N ASP A 87 -27.55 -19.36 23.24
CA ASP A 87 -26.78 -20.49 22.67
C ASP A 87 -27.45 -21.08 21.43
N ALA A 88 -28.54 -20.53 20.95
CA ALA A 88 -29.24 -20.96 19.74
C ALA A 88 -29.94 -19.82 19.03
N ALA A 89 -30.03 -19.91 17.72
CA ALA A 89 -30.84 -19.01 16.91
C ALA A 89 -32.34 -19.38 17.01
N GLY A 90 -33.21 -18.38 16.86
CA GLY A 90 -34.66 -18.58 16.86
C GLY A 90 -35.42 -17.41 17.44
N ASP A 91 -36.64 -17.70 17.89
CA ASP A 91 -37.45 -16.71 18.59
C ASP A 91 -37.06 -16.61 20.06
N MET A 92 -36.53 -15.46 20.45
CA MET A 92 -36.06 -15.19 21.83
C MET A 92 -37.21 -14.88 22.79
N GLY A 93 -38.43 -14.90 22.32
CA GLY A 93 -39.62 -14.57 23.09
C GLY A 93 -39.72 -13.09 23.46
N VAL A 94 -40.29 -12.83 24.62
CA VAL A 94 -40.48 -11.46 25.11
C VAL A 94 -39.36 -11.11 26.11
N VAL A 95 -38.69 -9.98 25.84
CA VAL A 95 -37.73 -9.38 26.75
C VAL A 95 -38.39 -8.18 27.43
N THR A 96 -38.48 -8.21 28.74
CA THR A 96 -39.06 -7.11 29.53
C THR A 96 -37.96 -6.19 30.03
N MET A 97 -38.15 -4.88 29.87
CA MET A 97 -37.23 -3.84 30.40
C MET A 97 -37.96 -3.04 31.51
N ASP A 98 -37.23 -2.73 32.56
CA ASP A 98 -37.71 -1.93 33.68
C ASP A 98 -37.50 -0.46 33.41
N GLU A 99 -38.46 0.39 33.79
CA GLU A 99 -38.29 1.84 33.71
C GLU A 99 -37.10 2.34 34.52
N GLN A 100 -36.40 3.33 34.02
CA GLN A 100 -35.27 3.93 34.68
C GLN A 100 -35.73 5.13 35.51
N ASP A 101 -35.44 5.11 36.83
CA ASP A 101 -35.70 6.26 37.67
C ASP A 101 -34.93 7.50 37.19
N ALA A 102 -35.59 8.64 37.10
CA ALA A 102 -35.14 9.88 36.43
C ALA A 102 -33.84 10.52 36.97
N TYR A 103 -33.18 9.90 37.94
CA TYR A 103 -31.97 10.43 38.60
C TYR A 103 -30.71 9.57 38.48
N ALA A 104 -30.69 8.53 37.69
CA ALA A 104 -29.51 7.69 37.50
C ALA A 104 -29.09 7.63 36.00
N LEU A 105 -28.65 8.74 35.45
CA LEU A 105 -27.82 8.72 34.25
C LEU A 105 -26.41 8.23 34.62
N SER A 106 -26.27 6.95 34.92
CA SER A 106 -24.96 6.32 34.83
C SER A 106 -24.72 6.09 33.33
N GLU A 107 -23.72 6.77 32.81
CA GLU A 107 -23.20 6.59 31.45
C GLU A 107 -22.83 5.11 31.26
N VAL A 108 -23.73 4.32 30.67
CA VAL A 108 -23.41 2.98 30.21
C VAL A 108 -22.58 3.14 28.96
N VAL A 109 -21.29 3.26 29.12
CA VAL A 109 -20.34 3.18 28.01
C VAL A 109 -20.37 1.74 27.51
N VAL A 110 -21.18 1.46 26.50
CA VAL A 110 -21.02 0.22 25.73
C VAL A 110 -19.76 0.36 24.92
N SER A 111 -18.65 -0.09 25.45
CA SER A 111 -17.39 -0.23 24.71
C SER A 111 -17.47 -1.49 23.84
N ALA A 112 -18.20 -1.41 22.72
CA ALA A 112 -18.01 -2.38 21.65
C ALA A 112 -16.69 -2.02 20.94
N GLU A 113 -15.68 -2.87 21.02
CA GLU A 113 -14.52 -2.71 20.15
C GLU A 113 -14.98 -2.87 18.71
N ARG A 114 -14.89 -1.80 17.93
CA ARG A 114 -15.09 -1.90 16.48
C ARG A 114 -14.04 -2.89 15.95
N PRO A 115 -14.43 -3.88 15.15
CA PRO A 115 -13.45 -4.78 14.56
C PRO A 115 -12.48 -3.94 13.73
N LEU A 116 -11.17 -4.14 13.95
CA LEU A 116 -10.10 -3.44 13.22
C LEU A 116 -10.12 -3.78 11.73
N VAL A 117 -10.64 -4.94 11.37
CA VAL A 117 -10.76 -5.42 10.00
C VAL A 117 -12.16 -5.95 9.76
N LYS A 118 -12.74 -5.58 8.62
CA LYS A 118 -13.98 -6.13 8.09
C LYS A 118 -13.71 -6.69 6.71
N ALA A 119 -14.34 -7.82 6.38
CA ALA A 119 -14.36 -8.31 5.01
C ALA A 119 -15.60 -7.77 4.31
N GLU A 120 -15.43 -6.80 3.43
CA GLU A 120 -16.51 -6.15 2.69
C GLU A 120 -16.18 -6.18 1.19
N ASN A 121 -17.10 -6.67 0.36
CA ASN A 121 -16.95 -6.68 -1.11
C ASN A 121 -15.62 -7.26 -1.60
N GLY A 122 -15.10 -8.28 -0.92
CA GLY A 122 -13.84 -8.92 -1.27
C GLY A 122 -12.58 -8.18 -0.81
N ALA A 123 -12.71 -7.09 -0.08
CA ALA A 123 -11.61 -6.35 0.51
C ALA A 123 -11.54 -6.60 2.02
N LEU A 124 -10.33 -6.57 2.56
CA LEU A 124 -10.08 -6.41 3.98
C LEU A 124 -10.08 -4.91 4.28
N THR A 125 -11.16 -4.41 4.83
CA THR A 125 -11.37 -2.99 5.12
C THR A 125 -10.91 -2.67 6.53
N TYR A 126 -9.99 -1.71 6.65
CA TYR A 126 -9.42 -1.24 7.91
C TYR A 126 -9.90 0.18 8.21
N ASP A 127 -10.40 0.41 9.42
CA ASP A 127 -10.71 1.75 9.95
C ASP A 127 -9.38 2.48 10.27
N VAL A 128 -9.02 3.43 9.42
CA VAL A 128 -7.76 4.17 9.54
C VAL A 128 -7.76 5.10 10.75
N GLU A 129 -8.91 5.66 11.14
CA GLU A 129 -9.00 6.53 12.31
C GLU A 129 -8.76 5.73 13.60
N ALA A 130 -9.40 4.57 13.72
CA ALA A 130 -9.19 3.66 14.85
C ALA A 130 -7.75 3.12 14.91
N LEU A 131 -7.13 2.86 13.75
CA LEU A 131 -5.74 2.43 13.68
C LEU A 131 -4.78 3.56 14.08
N ALA A 132 -5.00 4.79 13.62
CA ALA A 132 -4.16 5.95 13.95
C ALA A 132 -4.28 6.35 15.43
N GLU A 133 -5.44 6.17 16.05
CA GLU A 133 -5.60 6.38 17.50
C GLU A 133 -4.79 5.36 18.33
N LYS A 134 -4.61 4.15 17.80
CA LYS A 134 -3.87 3.05 18.44
C LYS A 134 -2.39 3.00 18.07
N THR A 135 -1.90 3.88 17.19
CA THR A 135 -0.51 3.90 16.70
C THR A 135 0.07 5.31 16.73
N THR A 136 1.36 5.43 16.44
CA THR A 136 2.02 6.73 16.30
C THR A 136 1.95 7.29 14.87
N ALA A 137 1.24 6.63 13.94
CA ALA A 137 1.15 7.06 12.55
C ALA A 137 0.52 8.46 12.42
N GLY A 138 1.13 9.36 11.65
CA GLY A 138 0.68 10.74 11.46
C GLY A 138 0.35 11.10 10.02
N ASN A 139 0.71 10.25 9.06
CA ASN A 139 0.42 10.44 7.64
C ASN A 139 -0.08 9.14 7.01
N ALA A 140 -0.58 9.24 5.79
CA ALA A 140 -1.16 8.12 5.08
C ALA A 140 -0.15 6.99 4.84
N TYR A 141 1.10 7.30 4.52
CA TYR A 141 2.15 6.29 4.29
C TYR A 141 2.42 5.47 5.55
N GLU A 142 2.62 6.13 6.69
CA GLU A 142 2.86 5.48 7.97
C GLU A 142 1.68 4.57 8.38
N VAL A 143 0.43 4.99 8.12
CA VAL A 143 -0.74 4.14 8.37
C VAL A 143 -0.71 2.88 7.52
N LEU A 144 -0.38 3.00 6.23
CA LEU A 144 -0.30 1.83 5.35
C LEU A 144 0.78 0.84 5.82
N THR A 145 1.92 1.32 6.30
CA THR A 145 2.96 0.43 6.88
C THR A 145 2.53 -0.23 8.20
N ARG A 146 1.46 0.26 8.83
CA ARG A 146 0.88 -0.34 10.03
C ARG A 146 -0.27 -1.32 9.73
N LEU A 147 -0.70 -1.45 8.47
CA LEU A 147 -1.69 -2.45 8.10
C LEU A 147 -1.12 -3.86 8.24
N PRO A 148 -1.95 -4.83 8.65
CA PRO A 148 -1.53 -6.22 8.69
C PRO A 148 -1.08 -6.74 7.32
N GLY A 149 0.07 -7.41 7.26
CA GLY A 149 0.62 -7.99 6.03
C GLY A 149 1.31 -6.99 5.10
N VAL A 150 1.28 -5.70 5.38
CA VAL A 150 2.01 -4.70 4.59
C VAL A 150 3.46 -4.60 5.06
N LEU A 151 4.38 -4.65 4.11
CA LEU A 151 5.82 -4.50 4.31
C LEU A 151 6.33 -3.28 3.54
N GLU A 152 7.33 -2.62 4.10
CA GLU A 152 8.09 -1.59 3.42
C GLU A 152 9.45 -2.16 3.01
N GLN A 153 9.77 -2.08 1.73
CA GLN A 153 11.06 -2.51 1.18
C GLN A 153 11.57 -1.44 0.21
N GLY A 154 12.73 -0.86 0.51
CA GLY A 154 13.36 0.13 -0.36
C GLY A 154 12.51 1.39 -0.63
N GLY A 155 11.61 1.77 0.29
CA GLY A 155 10.68 2.90 0.13
C GLY A 155 9.39 2.57 -0.61
N SER A 156 9.22 1.33 -1.06
CA SER A 156 7.98 0.83 -1.69
C SER A 156 7.17 -0.02 -0.72
N LEU A 157 5.85 0.02 -0.87
CA LEU A 157 4.93 -0.82 -0.09
C LEU A 157 4.74 -2.15 -0.82
N GLY A 158 4.85 -3.24 -0.08
CA GLY A 158 4.56 -4.60 -0.51
C GLY A 158 3.48 -5.24 0.35
N LEU A 159 2.89 -6.31 -0.12
CA LEU A 159 1.95 -7.13 0.63
C LEU A 159 2.46 -8.56 0.68
N ILE A 160 2.53 -9.15 1.87
CA ILE A 160 2.98 -10.53 2.07
C ILE A 160 2.13 -11.47 1.21
N GLY A 161 2.78 -12.33 0.44
CA GLY A 161 2.11 -13.29 -0.45
C GLY A 161 1.69 -12.75 -1.82
N SER A 162 2.00 -11.49 -2.14
CA SER A 162 1.71 -10.89 -3.44
C SER A 162 2.97 -10.64 -4.25
N GLY A 163 2.91 -10.86 -5.57
CA GLY A 163 4.01 -10.56 -6.49
C GLY A 163 4.20 -9.06 -6.68
N SER A 164 3.11 -8.33 -6.84
CA SER A 164 3.08 -6.88 -6.99
C SER A 164 1.91 -6.29 -6.22
N VAL A 165 2.05 -5.04 -5.77
CA VAL A 165 0.98 -4.30 -5.08
C VAL A 165 0.84 -2.92 -5.70
N THR A 166 -0.38 -2.60 -6.11
CA THR A 166 -0.74 -1.26 -6.58
C THR A 166 -1.47 -0.50 -5.48
N VAL A 167 -0.96 0.68 -5.11
CA VAL A 167 -1.69 1.59 -4.23
C VAL A 167 -2.56 2.51 -5.08
N VAL A 168 -3.86 2.53 -4.78
CA VAL A 168 -4.84 3.37 -5.48
C VAL A 168 -5.47 4.36 -4.49
N LEU A 169 -5.88 5.52 -5.00
CA LEU A 169 -6.52 6.57 -4.21
C LEU A 169 -7.98 6.70 -4.63
N ASN A 170 -8.91 6.52 -3.69
CA ASN A 170 -10.36 6.56 -3.97
C ASN A 170 -10.79 5.63 -5.12
N GLY A 171 -10.21 4.42 -5.18
CA GLY A 171 -10.47 3.44 -6.23
C GLY A 171 -9.85 3.76 -7.59
N ARG A 172 -8.91 4.68 -7.66
CA ARG A 172 -8.28 5.14 -8.90
C ARG A 172 -6.79 4.83 -8.91
N PRO A 173 -6.29 4.17 -9.94
CA PRO A 173 -4.85 3.99 -10.11
C PRO A 173 -4.16 5.33 -10.32
N SER A 174 -2.94 5.45 -9.80
CA SER A 174 -2.09 6.61 -10.01
C SER A 174 -1.06 6.30 -11.11
N SER A 175 -0.79 7.27 -11.97
CA SER A 175 0.31 7.19 -12.94
C SER A 175 1.65 7.61 -12.36
N MET A 176 1.68 8.01 -11.08
CA MET A 176 2.90 8.36 -10.36
C MET A 176 3.79 7.13 -10.15
N SER A 177 5.11 7.32 -10.15
CA SER A 177 6.05 6.27 -9.73
C SER A 177 5.84 5.91 -8.25
N GLY A 178 6.35 4.75 -7.82
CA GLY A 178 6.25 4.31 -6.43
C GLY A 178 6.84 5.33 -5.45
N GLU A 179 7.99 5.96 -5.78
CA GLU A 179 8.61 7.00 -4.95
C GLU A 179 7.76 8.27 -4.89
N GLN A 180 7.24 8.73 -6.02
CA GLN A 180 6.37 9.91 -6.08
C GLN A 180 5.07 9.70 -5.30
N LEU A 181 4.47 8.52 -5.43
CA LEU A 181 3.28 8.15 -4.66
C LEU A 181 3.57 8.05 -3.16
N ALA A 182 4.71 7.45 -2.77
CA ALA A 182 5.14 7.40 -1.38
C ALA A 182 5.33 8.81 -0.80
N ASN A 183 5.93 9.74 -1.55
CA ASN A 183 6.09 11.12 -1.14
C ASN A 183 4.74 11.84 -0.97
N LEU A 184 3.79 11.63 -1.90
CA LEU A 184 2.43 12.13 -1.75
C LEU A 184 1.74 11.58 -0.50
N LEU A 185 1.85 10.29 -0.23
CA LEU A 185 1.25 9.64 0.94
C LEU A 185 1.89 10.13 2.25
N LYS A 186 3.20 10.35 2.29
CA LYS A 186 3.91 10.96 3.43
C LYS A 186 3.45 12.39 3.69
N SER A 187 3.10 13.13 2.62
CA SER A 187 2.55 14.48 2.71
C SER A 187 1.07 14.51 3.09
N THR A 188 0.33 13.40 2.89
CA THR A 188 -1.11 13.33 3.16
C THR A 188 -1.37 13.06 4.64
N PRO A 189 -2.04 13.96 5.38
CA PRO A 189 -2.37 13.74 6.78
C PRO A 189 -3.28 12.53 6.98
N VAL A 190 -3.05 11.78 8.06
CA VAL A 190 -3.92 10.64 8.43
C VAL A 190 -5.38 11.07 8.66
N SER A 191 -5.59 12.30 9.12
CA SER A 191 -6.93 12.87 9.33
C SER A 191 -7.77 12.99 8.06
N ASN A 192 -7.14 12.99 6.89
CA ASN A 192 -7.80 13.03 5.59
C ASN A 192 -8.15 11.63 5.06
N VAL A 193 -7.73 10.57 5.74
CA VAL A 193 -8.01 9.18 5.35
C VAL A 193 -9.24 8.67 6.10
N GLU A 194 -10.15 8.02 5.40
CA GLU A 194 -11.34 7.37 5.95
C GLU A 194 -11.06 5.91 6.28
N LYS A 195 -10.64 5.15 5.28
CA LYS A 195 -10.35 3.72 5.39
C LYS A 195 -9.25 3.29 4.42
N ALA A 196 -8.67 2.14 4.70
CA ALA A 196 -7.79 1.44 3.78
C ALA A 196 -8.39 0.05 3.47
N GLU A 197 -8.45 -0.30 2.19
CA GLU A 197 -8.97 -1.57 1.71
C GLU A 197 -7.83 -2.36 1.08
N VAL A 198 -7.56 -3.54 1.61
CA VAL A 198 -6.52 -4.46 1.11
C VAL A 198 -7.19 -5.58 0.34
N MET A 199 -6.83 -5.76 -0.91
CA MET A 199 -7.35 -6.78 -1.81
C MET A 199 -6.19 -7.57 -2.42
N TYR A 200 -6.18 -8.88 -2.26
CA TYR A 200 -5.18 -9.75 -2.91
C TYR A 200 -5.48 -9.98 -4.40
N SER A 201 -6.71 -9.70 -4.81
CA SER A 201 -7.12 -9.69 -6.22
C SER A 201 -8.10 -8.53 -6.42
N ALA A 202 -7.71 -7.54 -7.21
CA ALA A 202 -8.55 -6.37 -7.48
C ALA A 202 -9.70 -6.73 -8.43
N PRO A 203 -10.95 -6.39 -8.10
CA PRO A 203 -12.04 -6.42 -9.06
C PRO A 203 -11.76 -5.52 -10.27
N ALA A 204 -12.23 -5.92 -11.45
CA ALA A 204 -11.95 -5.22 -12.72
C ALA A 204 -12.36 -3.73 -12.72
N LYS A 205 -13.35 -3.36 -11.92
CA LYS A 205 -13.81 -1.97 -11.74
C LYS A 205 -12.73 -1.00 -11.25
N TYR A 206 -11.70 -1.49 -10.57
CA TYR A 206 -10.56 -0.66 -10.14
C TYR A 206 -9.55 -0.39 -11.26
N ARG A 207 -9.68 -1.04 -12.41
CA ARG A 207 -8.81 -0.87 -13.60
C ARG A 207 -7.34 -1.17 -13.33
N VAL A 208 -7.08 -1.90 -12.27
CA VAL A 208 -5.80 -2.46 -11.87
C VAL A 208 -5.93 -3.96 -11.70
N ARG A 209 -4.83 -4.65 -11.72
CA ARG A 209 -4.75 -6.11 -11.56
C ARG A 209 -3.88 -6.44 -10.36
N GLY A 210 -3.84 -7.71 -9.99
CA GLY A 210 -3.05 -8.17 -8.86
C GLY A 210 -3.58 -7.68 -7.52
N ALA A 211 -2.69 -7.54 -6.55
CA ALA A 211 -3.03 -7.04 -5.23
C ALA A 211 -3.12 -5.50 -5.21
N VAL A 212 -4.06 -4.99 -4.43
CA VAL A 212 -4.34 -3.55 -4.34
C VAL A 212 -4.50 -3.12 -2.90
N ILE A 213 -3.94 -1.97 -2.57
CA ILE A 213 -4.26 -1.22 -1.37
C ILE A 213 -5.00 0.04 -1.80
N ASN A 214 -6.31 0.09 -1.56
CA ASN A 214 -7.12 1.28 -1.85
C ASN A 214 -7.19 2.18 -0.63
N LEU A 215 -6.61 3.36 -0.74
CA LEU A 215 -6.71 4.39 0.29
C LEU A 215 -7.90 5.30 -0.02
N VAL A 216 -8.93 5.21 0.80
CA VAL A 216 -10.13 6.03 0.66
C VAL A 216 -9.96 7.30 1.47
N LEU A 217 -9.97 8.43 0.79
CA LEU A 217 -9.89 9.75 1.42
C LEU A 217 -11.29 10.21 1.84
N LYS A 218 -11.38 10.92 2.98
CA LYS A 218 -12.65 11.42 3.51
C LYS A 218 -13.28 12.43 2.55
N ASN A 219 -14.43 12.07 2.00
CA ASN A 219 -15.29 12.99 1.24
C ASN A 219 -16.43 13.44 2.15
N ARG A 220 -16.30 14.63 2.73
CA ARG A 220 -17.32 15.16 3.66
C ARG A 220 -18.22 16.13 2.94
N LYS A 221 -19.45 15.71 2.73
CA LYS A 221 -20.55 16.57 2.27
C LYS A 221 -21.11 17.31 3.49
N SER A 222 -21.35 18.61 3.37
CA SER A 222 -21.99 19.42 4.39
C SER A 222 -22.90 20.45 3.73
N GLU A 223 -24.14 20.57 4.21
CA GLU A 223 -25.08 21.62 3.77
C GLU A 223 -24.54 23.01 4.10
N GLU A 224 -23.85 23.15 5.23
CA GLU A 224 -23.21 24.42 5.63
C GLU A 224 -21.76 24.47 5.14
N PRO A 225 -21.27 25.69 4.82
CA PRO A 225 -19.87 25.85 4.43
C PRO A 225 -18.96 25.46 5.59
N PHE A 226 -17.92 24.72 5.29
CA PHE A 226 -16.87 24.41 6.24
C PHE A 226 -15.50 24.75 5.67
N LEU A 227 -14.60 25.16 6.54
CA LEU A 227 -13.17 25.25 6.31
C LEU A 227 -12.45 24.50 7.41
N ARG A 228 -11.62 23.56 7.06
CA ARG A 228 -10.76 22.85 7.99
C ARG A 228 -9.35 22.78 7.42
N GLY A 229 -8.39 22.71 8.29
CA GLY A 229 -7.02 22.57 7.88
C GLY A 229 -6.16 21.86 8.90
N GLU A 230 -5.00 21.47 8.44
CA GLU A 230 -3.94 20.88 9.25
C GLU A 230 -2.61 21.47 8.79
N VAL A 231 -1.79 21.88 9.75
CA VAL A 231 -0.38 22.23 9.52
C VAL A 231 0.51 21.28 10.30
N GLY A 232 1.63 20.91 9.73
CA GLY A 232 2.60 20.04 10.38
C GLY A 232 4.01 20.43 10.03
N ALA A 233 4.93 20.14 10.94
CA ALA A 233 6.36 20.28 10.75
C ALA A 233 7.07 19.06 11.35
N ASP A 234 8.06 18.56 10.64
CA ASP A 234 8.87 17.42 11.08
C ASP A 234 10.34 17.82 11.02
N PHE A 235 11.07 17.50 12.08
CA PHE A 235 12.53 17.57 12.12
C PHE A 235 13.06 16.16 12.31
N THR A 236 13.98 15.74 11.44
CA THR A 236 14.60 14.41 11.52
C THR A 236 16.11 14.55 11.59
N GLN A 237 16.70 13.94 12.59
CA GLN A 237 18.13 13.80 12.76
C GLN A 237 18.53 12.34 12.48
N ALA A 238 19.14 12.12 11.31
CA ALA A 238 19.95 10.93 11.02
C ALA A 238 21.43 11.34 11.20
N ARG A 239 22.32 10.98 10.30
CA ARG A 239 23.67 11.56 10.30
C ARG A 239 23.63 13.06 10.02
N TYR A 240 22.69 13.49 9.18
CA TYR A 240 22.42 14.90 8.86
C TYR A 240 21.00 15.28 9.20
N ALA A 241 20.80 16.56 9.53
CA ALA A 241 19.50 17.12 9.78
C ALA A 241 18.68 17.17 8.47
N GLN A 242 17.41 16.82 8.58
CA GLN A 242 16.38 16.86 7.55
C GLN A 242 15.14 17.51 8.14
N GLY A 243 14.23 18.00 7.30
CA GLY A 243 13.01 18.59 7.82
C GLY A 243 11.93 18.70 6.76
N SER A 244 10.69 18.69 7.21
CA SER A 244 9.54 18.91 6.32
C SER A 244 8.52 19.84 6.95
N GLY A 245 7.78 20.52 6.08
CA GLY A 245 6.61 21.31 6.46
C GLY A 245 5.45 20.95 5.55
N ARG A 246 4.26 20.77 6.13
CA ARG A 246 3.05 20.46 5.36
C ARG A 246 1.87 21.29 5.79
N MET A 247 1.00 21.58 4.83
CA MET A 247 -0.29 22.22 5.04
C MET A 247 -1.34 21.53 4.19
N SER A 248 -2.48 21.24 4.79
CA SER A 248 -3.65 20.71 4.11
C SER A 248 -4.85 21.59 4.46
N LEU A 249 -5.62 22.00 3.44
CA LEU A 249 -6.84 22.78 3.57
C LEU A 249 -7.96 22.07 2.83
N SER A 250 -9.11 21.95 3.45
CA SER A 250 -10.35 21.46 2.83
C SER A 250 -11.44 22.49 3.00
N PHE A 251 -12.05 22.86 1.90
CA PHE A 251 -13.24 23.72 1.85
C PHE A 251 -14.40 22.95 1.22
N GLY A 252 -15.56 23.04 1.79
CA GLY A 252 -16.75 22.40 1.22
C GLY A 252 -18.02 23.17 1.51
N LYS A 253 -18.95 23.14 0.56
CA LYS A 253 -20.31 23.68 0.68
C LYS A 253 -21.21 22.95 -0.29
N ARG A 254 -22.28 22.33 0.23
CA ARG A 254 -23.30 21.61 -0.55
C ARG A 254 -22.67 20.63 -1.55
N LYS A 255 -22.65 21.02 -2.83
CA LYS A 255 -22.24 20.19 -3.98
C LYS A 255 -20.77 20.26 -4.32
N VAL A 256 -20.00 21.11 -3.67
CA VAL A 256 -18.59 21.38 -4.00
C VAL A 256 -17.72 21.11 -2.80
N THR A 257 -16.65 20.34 -3.01
CA THR A 257 -15.55 20.20 -2.05
C THR A 257 -14.24 20.48 -2.80
N ALA A 258 -13.39 21.29 -2.22
CA ALA A 258 -12.05 21.59 -2.74
C ALA A 258 -11.01 21.32 -1.67
N ASP A 259 -9.93 20.64 -2.05
CA ASP A 259 -8.81 20.34 -1.18
C ASP A 259 -7.52 20.91 -1.78
N VAL A 260 -6.67 21.44 -0.92
CA VAL A 260 -5.31 21.88 -1.26
C VAL A 260 -4.35 21.27 -0.26
N LEU A 261 -3.33 20.61 -0.75
CA LEU A 261 -2.22 20.07 0.02
C LEU A 261 -0.92 20.66 -0.54
N TYR A 262 -0.08 21.14 0.35
CA TYR A 262 1.29 21.52 0.05
C TYR A 262 2.24 20.92 1.08
N ALA A 263 3.36 20.37 0.62
CA ALA A 263 4.46 19.96 1.49
C ALA A 263 5.79 20.33 0.85
N ALA A 264 6.74 20.69 1.71
CA ALA A 264 8.13 20.92 1.36
C ALA A 264 9.01 20.01 2.21
N ASP A 265 9.81 19.15 1.56
CA ASP A 265 10.60 18.12 2.20
C ASP A 265 12.08 18.33 1.88
N TYR A 266 12.86 18.80 2.85
CA TYR A 266 14.32 18.89 2.74
C TYR A 266 14.96 17.60 3.21
N THR A 267 15.68 16.94 2.31
CA THR A 267 16.39 15.70 2.57
C THR A 267 17.90 15.88 2.39
N ARG A 268 18.65 15.40 3.34
CA ARG A 268 20.11 15.27 3.26
C ARG A 268 20.50 13.89 3.80
N ARG A 269 20.81 12.97 2.86
CA ARG A 269 21.01 11.56 3.20
C ARG A 269 22.43 11.12 2.78
N ARG A 270 23.10 10.43 3.70
CA ARG A 270 24.30 9.69 3.36
C ARG A 270 23.91 8.40 2.61
N THR A 271 24.63 8.11 1.54
CA THR A 271 24.68 6.81 0.87
C THR A 271 26.12 6.32 0.91
N GLY A 272 26.33 5.02 0.74
CA GLY A 272 27.66 4.47 0.69
C GLY A 272 27.63 2.95 0.83
N TYR A 273 28.69 2.33 0.33
CA TYR A 273 28.86 0.89 0.45
C TYR A 273 30.35 0.56 0.30
N ASP A 274 30.79 -0.47 1.00
CA ASP A 274 32.09 -1.08 0.79
C ASP A 274 31.93 -2.23 -0.18
N PHE A 275 32.85 -2.35 -1.11
CA PHE A 275 32.86 -3.34 -2.15
C PHE A 275 34.16 -4.09 -2.17
N ILE A 276 34.12 -5.41 -1.99
CA ILE A 276 35.25 -6.31 -2.06
C ILE A 276 35.01 -7.29 -3.19
N SER A 277 35.94 -7.38 -4.15
CA SER A 277 35.80 -8.20 -5.35
C SER A 277 37.06 -8.98 -5.62
N HIS A 278 36.91 -10.26 -5.89
CA HIS A 278 37.98 -11.11 -6.46
C HIS A 278 37.70 -11.33 -7.94
N HIS A 279 38.11 -10.38 -8.76
CA HIS A 279 37.79 -10.32 -10.18
C HIS A 279 38.81 -11.13 -11.01
N THR A 280 38.33 -12.12 -11.74
CA THR A 280 39.18 -12.93 -12.63
C THR A 280 39.22 -12.32 -14.03
N LEU A 281 40.38 -11.81 -14.45
CA LEU A 281 40.61 -11.27 -15.78
C LEU A 281 41.81 -11.97 -16.42
N GLY A 282 41.66 -12.54 -17.61
CA GLY A 282 42.73 -13.25 -18.30
C GLY A 282 43.32 -14.44 -17.52
N GLY A 283 42.54 -15.05 -16.61
CA GLY A 283 42.96 -16.14 -15.75
C GLY A 283 43.72 -15.71 -14.47
N VAL A 284 43.87 -14.39 -14.26
CA VAL A 284 44.47 -13.81 -13.05
C VAL A 284 43.36 -13.26 -12.15
N VAL A 285 43.45 -13.56 -10.85
CA VAL A 285 42.51 -12.99 -9.86
C VAL A 285 43.08 -11.66 -9.37
N HIS A 286 42.31 -10.60 -9.55
CA HIS A 286 42.57 -9.26 -9.05
C HIS A 286 41.70 -9.00 -7.80
N GLU A 287 42.35 -8.65 -6.70
CA GLU A 287 41.63 -8.20 -5.50
C GLU A 287 41.35 -6.70 -5.62
N VAL A 288 40.05 -6.35 -5.65
CA VAL A 288 39.55 -4.97 -5.75
C VAL A 288 38.77 -4.63 -4.49
N GLU A 289 39.27 -3.67 -3.75
CA GLU A 289 38.59 -3.08 -2.61
C GLU A 289 38.21 -1.64 -2.96
N GLN A 290 36.95 -1.26 -2.79
CA GLN A 290 36.45 0.08 -3.04
C GLN A 290 35.53 0.52 -1.89
N TYR A 291 35.86 1.67 -1.31
CA TYR A 291 35.10 2.31 -0.25
C TYR A 291 34.33 3.49 -0.84
N ASN A 292 33.00 3.35 -0.94
CA ASN A 292 32.14 4.33 -1.60
C ASN A 292 31.36 5.12 -0.56
N THR A 293 31.48 6.44 -0.62
CA THR A 293 30.71 7.34 0.24
C THR A 293 29.91 8.32 -0.61
N GLY A 294 28.65 8.47 -0.30
CA GLY A 294 27.75 9.36 -1.03
C GLY A 294 27.00 10.31 -0.12
N LEU A 295 26.61 11.46 -0.67
CA LEU A 295 25.75 12.44 -0.04
C LEU A 295 24.76 12.97 -1.07
N ARG A 296 23.47 12.64 -0.89
CA ARG A 296 22.37 13.22 -1.68
C ARG A 296 21.69 14.33 -0.88
N ARG A 297 21.40 15.44 -1.54
CA ARG A 297 20.70 16.61 -1.00
C ARG A 297 19.64 17.07 -2.00
N ASN A 298 18.42 17.25 -1.52
CA ASN A 298 17.30 17.78 -2.32
C ASN A 298 16.26 18.48 -1.44
N LEU A 299 15.50 19.38 -2.05
CA LEU A 299 14.28 19.98 -1.51
C LEU A 299 13.16 19.68 -2.48
N THR A 300 12.18 18.88 -2.04
CA THR A 300 11.03 18.49 -2.86
C THR A 300 9.79 19.26 -2.44
N HIS A 301 9.10 19.86 -3.40
CA HIS A 301 7.81 20.52 -3.23
C HIS A 301 6.73 19.61 -3.78
N ASN A 302 5.80 19.19 -2.93
CA ASN A 302 4.63 18.40 -3.30
C ASN A 302 3.39 19.29 -3.22
N ILE A 303 2.63 19.37 -4.30
CA ILE A 303 1.39 20.15 -4.41
C ILE A 303 0.31 19.20 -4.89
N ARG A 304 -0.85 19.20 -4.22
CA ARG A 304 -2.05 18.54 -4.74
C ARG A 304 -3.24 19.45 -4.50
N THR A 305 -4.00 19.69 -5.56
CA THR A 305 -5.31 20.33 -5.49
C THR A 305 -6.36 19.38 -6.05
N SER A 306 -7.53 19.32 -5.43
CA SER A 306 -8.65 18.56 -5.98
C SER A 306 -9.94 19.34 -5.83
N LEU A 307 -10.81 19.17 -6.81
CA LEU A 307 -12.16 19.69 -6.84
C LEU A 307 -13.13 18.53 -7.08
N ASP A 308 -14.07 18.39 -6.17
CA ASP A 308 -15.14 17.42 -6.24
C ASP A 308 -16.46 18.16 -6.39
N TYR A 309 -17.17 17.91 -7.50
CA TYR A 309 -18.42 18.57 -7.82
C TYR A 309 -19.53 17.56 -8.07
N GLN A 310 -20.50 17.56 -7.17
CA GLN A 310 -21.71 16.77 -7.31
C GLN A 310 -22.74 17.53 -8.17
N ILE A 311 -22.84 17.20 -9.46
CA ILE A 311 -23.75 17.84 -10.42
C ILE A 311 -25.19 17.53 -10.02
N THR A 312 -25.50 16.23 -9.84
CA THR A 312 -26.77 15.73 -9.30
C THR A 312 -26.47 14.76 -8.14
N GLU A 313 -27.45 14.09 -7.56
CA GLU A 313 -27.23 13.09 -6.50
C GLU A 313 -26.31 11.95 -6.96
N ASN A 314 -26.37 11.58 -8.24
CA ASN A 314 -25.66 10.47 -8.82
C ASN A 314 -24.66 10.85 -9.92
N ASP A 315 -24.63 12.11 -10.38
CA ASP A 315 -23.64 12.62 -11.33
C ASP A 315 -22.53 13.34 -10.57
N HIS A 316 -21.29 12.92 -10.78
CA HIS A 316 -20.15 13.33 -9.99
C HIS A 316 -18.94 13.63 -10.88
N LEU A 317 -18.36 14.80 -10.71
CA LEU A 317 -17.16 15.24 -11.42
C LEU A 317 -16.04 15.45 -10.40
N ASN A 318 -14.92 14.81 -10.61
CA ASN A 318 -13.71 15.01 -9.82
C ASN A 318 -12.58 15.48 -10.73
N MET A 319 -11.87 16.49 -10.30
CA MET A 319 -10.64 16.99 -10.93
C MET A 319 -9.53 17.00 -9.88
N ALA A 320 -8.35 16.58 -10.27
CA ALA A 320 -7.18 16.67 -9.38
C ALA A 320 -5.95 17.07 -10.19
N TYR A 321 -5.16 17.95 -9.62
CA TYR A 321 -3.82 18.27 -10.08
C TYR A 321 -2.82 17.94 -9.01
N THR A 322 -1.76 17.23 -9.38
CA THR A 322 -0.65 16.87 -8.49
C THR A 322 0.67 17.28 -9.15
N ALA A 323 1.54 17.91 -8.40
CA ALA A 323 2.90 18.22 -8.85
C ALA A 323 3.92 17.82 -7.78
N ALA A 324 5.04 17.26 -8.22
CA ALA A 324 6.24 17.06 -7.42
C ALA A 324 7.41 17.75 -8.15
N VAL A 325 8.01 18.72 -7.50
CA VAL A 325 9.09 19.54 -8.07
C VAL A 325 10.28 19.51 -7.11
N THR A 326 11.41 19.02 -7.61
CA THR A 326 12.65 18.90 -6.84
C THR A 326 13.77 19.64 -7.57
N PRO A 327 13.93 20.94 -7.34
CA PRO A 327 15.01 21.70 -7.94
C PRO A 327 16.35 21.43 -7.26
N ASN A 328 17.42 21.58 -8.01
CA ASN A 328 18.80 21.57 -7.50
C ASN A 328 19.15 20.28 -6.70
N ILE A 329 18.70 19.13 -7.17
CA ILE A 329 19.16 17.84 -6.66
C ILE A 329 20.70 17.79 -6.80
N LYS A 330 21.38 17.48 -5.73
CA LYS A 330 22.82 17.27 -5.78
C LYS A 330 23.19 15.96 -5.08
N THR A 331 23.83 15.08 -5.84
CA THR A 331 24.46 13.86 -5.31
C THR A 331 25.97 13.96 -5.52
N VAL A 332 26.74 13.68 -4.49
CA VAL A 332 28.20 13.62 -4.54
C VAL A 332 28.59 12.23 -4.05
N GLU A 333 29.28 11.48 -4.87
CA GLU A 333 29.77 10.15 -4.54
C GLU A 333 31.28 10.12 -4.75
N ASN A 334 32.01 9.66 -3.75
CA ASN A 334 33.46 9.48 -3.82
C ASN A 334 33.76 8.02 -3.55
N SER A 335 34.67 7.48 -4.34
CA SER A 335 35.17 6.11 -4.21
C SER A 335 36.69 6.15 -4.06
N THR A 336 37.20 5.44 -3.07
CA THR A 336 38.63 5.28 -2.83
C THR A 336 38.92 3.80 -2.63
N GLY A 337 39.99 3.31 -3.19
CA GLY A 337 40.32 1.89 -3.01
C GLY A 337 41.58 1.47 -3.73
N SER A 338 41.78 0.15 -3.84
CA SER A 338 43.00 -0.46 -4.40
C SER A 338 43.19 -0.20 -5.89
N LEU A 339 42.10 -0.01 -6.64
CA LEU A 339 42.13 0.15 -8.09
C LEU A 339 42.26 1.61 -8.53
N SER A 340 41.44 2.49 -7.94
CA SER A 340 41.37 3.89 -8.36
C SER A 340 40.70 4.77 -7.29
N GLU A 341 40.83 6.09 -7.48
CA GLU A 341 40.09 7.10 -6.76
C GLU A 341 39.12 7.81 -7.74
N SER A 342 37.86 7.91 -7.42
CA SER A 342 36.88 8.58 -8.26
C SER A 342 35.97 9.50 -7.50
N SER A 343 35.50 10.56 -8.20
CA SER A 343 34.47 11.48 -7.74
C SER A 343 33.39 11.58 -8.81
N ASN A 344 32.14 11.43 -8.39
CA ASN A 344 30.97 11.49 -9.23
C ASN A 344 29.99 12.50 -8.63
N VAL A 345 29.84 13.64 -9.28
CA VAL A 345 28.91 14.70 -8.85
C VAL A 345 27.78 14.79 -9.85
N ARG A 346 26.56 14.50 -9.43
CA ARG A 346 25.35 14.63 -10.24
C ARG A 346 24.49 15.78 -9.73
N LYS A 347 24.08 16.65 -10.67
CA LYS A 347 23.15 17.77 -10.41
C LYS A 347 22.00 17.67 -11.38
N GLY A 348 20.77 17.98 -10.93
CA GLY A 348 19.60 17.93 -11.80
C GLY A 348 18.37 18.56 -11.18
N ASP A 349 17.34 18.71 -12.00
CA ASP A 349 16.03 19.23 -11.62
C ASP A 349 14.96 18.21 -12.02
N GLU A 350 14.19 17.70 -11.05
CA GLU A 350 13.14 16.74 -11.31
C GLU A 350 11.77 17.39 -11.17
N GLN A 351 10.91 17.19 -12.17
CA GLN A 351 9.57 17.74 -12.18
C GLN A 351 8.58 16.69 -12.68
N MET A 352 7.49 16.54 -11.96
CA MET A 352 6.34 15.72 -12.35
C MET A 352 5.06 16.54 -12.17
N HIS A 353 4.22 16.55 -13.20
CA HIS A 353 2.91 17.16 -13.21
C HIS A 353 1.89 16.12 -13.65
N ASN A 354 0.84 15.92 -12.86
CA ASN A 354 -0.25 15.01 -13.18
C ASN A 354 -1.58 15.76 -13.10
N PHE A 355 -2.40 15.61 -14.12
CA PHE A 355 -3.77 16.10 -14.17
C PHE A 355 -4.71 14.92 -14.34
N ASN A 356 -5.71 14.80 -13.46
CA ASN A 356 -6.73 13.77 -13.49
C ASN A 356 -8.12 14.40 -13.58
N LEU A 357 -8.95 13.87 -14.46
CA LEU A 357 -10.36 14.21 -14.63
C LEU A 357 -11.16 12.92 -14.61
N ASP A 358 -12.19 12.85 -13.77
CA ASP A 358 -13.05 11.69 -13.64
C ASP A 358 -14.51 12.11 -13.55
N TYR A 359 -15.36 11.54 -14.39
CA TYR A 359 -16.79 11.77 -14.38
C TYR A 359 -17.55 10.46 -14.19
N THR A 360 -18.39 10.41 -13.18
CA THR A 360 -19.31 9.30 -12.94
C THR A 360 -20.72 9.76 -13.26
N ALA A 361 -21.37 9.09 -14.21
CA ALA A 361 -22.72 9.40 -14.64
C ALA A 361 -23.75 8.64 -13.79
N ARG A 362 -24.95 9.21 -13.66
CA ARG A 362 -26.09 8.63 -12.91
C ARG A 362 -26.50 7.22 -13.34
N TRP A 363 -26.20 6.83 -14.59
CA TRP A 363 -26.47 5.48 -15.10
C TRP A 363 -25.31 4.49 -14.88
N GLY A 364 -24.34 4.87 -14.03
CA GLY A 364 -23.25 3.98 -13.60
C GLY A 364 -22.03 3.98 -14.54
N MET A 365 -22.01 4.80 -15.60
CA MET A 365 -20.82 4.96 -16.45
C MET A 365 -19.79 5.85 -15.77
N ASN A 366 -18.52 5.41 -15.80
CA ASN A 366 -17.39 6.18 -15.36
C ASN A 366 -16.45 6.43 -16.54
N VAL A 367 -16.08 7.68 -16.77
CA VAL A 367 -15.13 8.09 -17.82
C VAL A 367 -14.08 8.97 -17.22
N GLY A 368 -12.83 8.78 -17.60
CA GLY A 368 -11.78 9.64 -17.10
C GLY A 368 -10.58 9.77 -18.01
N LEU A 369 -9.78 10.75 -17.67
CA LEU A 369 -8.55 11.14 -18.32
C LEU A 369 -7.49 11.36 -17.25
N ASP A 370 -6.32 10.78 -17.43
CA ASP A 370 -5.14 11.04 -16.61
C ASP A 370 -3.98 11.43 -17.55
N TYR A 371 -3.36 12.56 -17.29
CA TYR A 371 -2.20 13.04 -18.03
C TYR A 371 -1.05 13.28 -17.07
N THR A 372 0.11 12.72 -17.38
CA THR A 372 1.35 12.93 -16.64
C THR A 372 2.44 13.42 -17.54
N CYS A 373 3.11 14.50 -17.13
CA CYS A 373 4.33 15.01 -17.71
C CYS A 373 5.45 14.88 -16.68
N TYR A 374 6.57 14.27 -17.08
CA TYR A 374 7.77 14.12 -16.27
C TYR A 374 8.97 14.68 -17.02
N SER A 375 9.88 15.36 -16.30
CA SER A 375 11.12 15.90 -16.87
C SER A 375 12.24 15.82 -15.84
N TYR A 376 13.39 15.31 -16.28
CA TYR A 376 14.60 15.22 -15.46
C TYR A 376 15.85 15.53 -16.28
N PRO A 377 16.21 16.82 -16.49
CA PRO A 377 17.56 17.19 -16.94
C PRO A 377 18.57 17.01 -15.80
N SER A 378 19.73 16.46 -16.11
CA SER A 378 20.82 16.29 -15.15
C SER A 378 22.19 16.33 -15.80
N VAL A 379 23.20 16.75 -15.04
CA VAL A 379 24.61 16.76 -15.44
C VAL A 379 25.38 15.89 -14.45
N GLN A 380 26.18 14.99 -14.97
CA GLN A 380 27.14 14.21 -14.23
C GLN A 380 28.56 14.75 -14.51
N GLU A 381 29.26 15.16 -13.47
CA GLU A 381 30.69 15.48 -13.47
C GLU A 381 31.44 14.29 -12.89
N PHE A 382 32.24 13.62 -13.69
CA PHE A 382 32.95 12.43 -13.27
C PHE A 382 34.46 12.60 -13.44
N SER A 383 35.20 12.24 -12.41
CA SER A 383 36.64 12.12 -12.47
C SER A 383 37.11 10.79 -11.84
N ASN A 384 38.06 10.14 -12.46
CA ASN A 384 38.64 8.90 -11.99
C ASN A 384 40.16 8.90 -12.22
N ARG A 385 40.94 8.45 -11.23
CA ARG A 385 42.38 8.32 -11.30
C ARG A 385 42.84 6.93 -10.87
N ALA A 386 43.50 6.23 -11.80
CA ALA A 386 44.14 4.94 -11.58
C ALA A 386 45.63 5.10 -11.77
N GLY A 387 46.38 5.35 -10.70
CA GLY A 387 47.78 5.69 -10.76
C GLY A 387 48.05 6.99 -11.53
N ARG A 388 48.66 6.89 -12.74
CA ARG A 388 48.93 8.05 -13.61
C ARG A 388 47.91 8.24 -14.72
N VAL A 389 46.92 7.37 -14.84
CA VAL A 389 45.86 7.45 -15.86
C VAL A 389 44.68 8.17 -15.27
N GLY A 390 44.28 9.26 -15.90
CA GLY A 390 43.07 10.02 -15.54
C GLY A 390 41.96 9.82 -16.57
N GLN A 391 40.70 9.87 -16.11
CA GLN A 391 39.52 9.96 -16.94
C GLN A 391 38.61 11.02 -16.34
N GLU A 392 38.34 12.10 -17.09
CA GLU A 392 37.43 13.16 -16.69
C GLU A 392 36.43 13.44 -17.81
N PHE A 393 35.15 13.51 -17.46
CA PHE A 393 34.09 13.86 -18.42
C PHE A 393 32.92 14.54 -17.74
N LEU A 394 32.14 15.24 -18.56
CA LEU A 394 30.77 15.67 -18.27
C LEU A 394 29.80 14.79 -19.06
N ALA A 395 28.70 14.36 -18.44
CA ALA A 395 27.60 13.71 -19.15
C ALA A 395 26.33 14.51 -18.92
N ASP A 396 25.79 15.09 -20.00
CA ASP A 396 24.49 15.75 -20.03
C ASP A 396 23.42 14.70 -20.32
N SER A 397 22.47 14.54 -19.37
CA SER A 397 21.38 13.58 -19.50
C SER A 397 20.06 14.29 -19.40
N ARG A 398 19.09 13.89 -20.21
CA ARG A 398 17.71 14.41 -20.17
C ARG A 398 16.75 13.26 -20.33
N GLN A 399 15.67 13.30 -19.55
CA GLN A 399 14.53 12.42 -19.73
C GLN A 399 13.25 13.24 -19.72
N HIS A 400 12.38 13.02 -20.70
CA HIS A 400 11.08 13.64 -20.78
C HIS A 400 10.03 12.61 -21.15
N ILE A 401 8.96 12.52 -20.35
CA ILE A 401 7.89 11.54 -20.53
C ILE A 401 6.56 12.27 -20.52
N ASN A 402 5.75 12.05 -21.57
CA ASN A 402 4.36 12.43 -21.63
C ASN A 402 3.50 11.17 -21.67
N ARG A 403 2.62 11.00 -20.68
CA ARG A 403 1.74 9.84 -20.60
C ARG A 403 0.28 10.26 -20.51
N TRP A 404 -0.54 9.69 -21.38
CA TRP A 404 -1.98 9.83 -21.42
C TRP A 404 -2.62 8.50 -21.07
N ASN A 405 -3.63 8.54 -20.23
CA ASN A 405 -4.45 7.37 -19.88
C ASN A 405 -5.92 7.78 -19.97
N VAL A 406 -6.67 7.15 -20.88
CA VAL A 406 -8.08 7.41 -21.12
C VAL A 406 -8.85 6.14 -20.83
N TYR A 407 -9.90 6.23 -20.04
CA TYR A 407 -10.69 5.06 -19.67
C TYR A 407 -12.18 5.34 -19.66
N ALA A 408 -12.94 4.27 -19.90
CA ALA A 408 -14.39 4.26 -19.73
C ALA A 408 -14.80 2.90 -19.17
N GLY A 409 -15.72 2.90 -18.22
CA GLY A 409 -16.23 1.70 -17.61
C GLY A 409 -17.70 1.82 -17.26
N GLN A 410 -18.39 0.69 -17.22
CA GLN A 410 -19.80 0.59 -16.90
C GLN A 410 -20.06 -0.58 -15.98
N THR A 411 -20.96 -0.38 -15.03
CA THR A 411 -21.51 -1.45 -14.20
C THR A 411 -23.00 -1.57 -14.47
N HIS A 412 -23.44 -2.77 -14.81
CA HIS A 412 -24.86 -3.10 -14.97
C HIS A 412 -25.32 -4.10 -13.92
N ALA A 413 -26.39 -3.74 -13.22
CA ALA A 413 -27.14 -4.71 -12.42
C ALA A 413 -27.94 -5.63 -13.39
N LEU A 414 -27.74 -6.94 -13.25
CA LEU A 414 -28.43 -7.98 -14.00
C LEU A 414 -29.47 -8.68 -13.09
N PRO A 415 -30.43 -9.44 -13.67
CA PRO A 415 -31.36 -10.23 -12.88
C PRO A 415 -30.68 -11.16 -11.87
N GLN A 416 -31.35 -11.44 -10.74
CA GLN A 416 -30.87 -12.31 -9.67
C GLN A 416 -29.59 -11.79 -8.98
N ASP A 417 -29.44 -10.50 -8.81
CA ASP A 417 -28.32 -9.82 -8.12
C ASP A 417 -26.94 -10.06 -8.75
N TRP A 418 -26.90 -10.39 -10.05
CA TRP A 418 -25.65 -10.37 -10.80
C TRP A 418 -25.28 -8.93 -11.14
N SER A 419 -23.99 -8.63 -11.11
CA SER A 419 -23.40 -7.38 -11.58
C SER A 419 -22.38 -7.67 -12.68
N LEU A 420 -22.55 -6.99 -13.83
CA LEU A 420 -21.61 -7.04 -14.95
C LEU A 420 -20.82 -5.74 -14.98
N ASN A 421 -19.50 -5.85 -14.81
CA ASN A 421 -18.55 -4.73 -14.91
C ASN A 421 -17.75 -4.90 -16.20
N TYR A 422 -17.67 -3.88 -17.04
CA TYR A 422 -16.85 -3.93 -18.24
C TYR A 422 -16.33 -2.54 -18.61
N GLY A 423 -15.27 -2.49 -19.39
CA GLY A 423 -14.72 -1.23 -19.83
C GLY A 423 -13.44 -1.36 -20.63
N ILE A 424 -12.88 -0.20 -20.91
CA ILE A 424 -11.67 0.00 -21.69
C ILE A 424 -10.72 0.93 -20.93
N ASN A 425 -9.43 0.71 -21.15
CA ASN A 425 -8.39 1.59 -20.65
C ASN A 425 -7.28 1.66 -21.72
N PHE A 426 -7.03 2.85 -22.25
CA PHE A 426 -6.03 3.11 -23.28
C PHE A 426 -4.93 4.01 -22.69
N SER A 427 -3.69 3.55 -22.74
CA SER A 427 -2.53 4.32 -22.31
C SER A 427 -1.58 4.55 -23.47
N PHE A 428 -1.10 5.77 -23.58
CA PHE A 428 -0.10 6.21 -24.56
C PHE A 428 0.99 6.95 -23.81
N ALA A 429 2.24 6.57 -24.03
CA ALA A 429 3.37 7.32 -23.50
C ALA A 429 4.40 7.56 -24.61
N ASN A 430 4.93 8.77 -24.65
CA ASN A 430 6.10 9.12 -25.43
C ASN A 430 7.22 9.48 -24.44
N GLU A 431 8.30 8.75 -24.50
CA GLU A 431 9.51 8.96 -23.71
C GLU A 431 10.64 9.38 -24.64
N LYS A 432 11.32 10.47 -24.29
CA LYS A 432 12.52 10.96 -24.95
C LYS A 432 13.64 11.08 -23.93
N SER A 433 14.72 10.41 -24.20
CA SER A 433 15.90 10.45 -23.36
C SER A 433 17.16 10.60 -24.19
N SER A 434 18.08 11.38 -23.67
CA SER A 434 19.38 11.57 -24.28
C SER A 434 20.48 11.60 -23.22
N GLN A 435 21.66 11.13 -23.60
CA GLN A 435 22.87 11.22 -22.79
C GLN A 435 24.05 11.51 -23.70
N PHE A 436 24.74 12.64 -23.46
CA PHE A 436 25.88 13.08 -24.25
C PHE A 436 27.10 13.27 -23.36
N TYR A 437 28.18 12.63 -23.73
CA TYR A 437 29.47 12.68 -23.05
C TYR A 437 30.38 13.72 -23.68
N HIS A 438 31.04 14.50 -22.83
CA HIS A 438 32.04 15.51 -23.18
C HIS A 438 33.32 15.17 -22.41
N SER A 439 34.24 14.45 -23.05
CA SER A 439 35.51 14.05 -22.44
C SER A 439 36.40 15.28 -22.23
N GLN A 440 36.97 15.40 -21.04
CA GLN A 440 37.90 16.48 -20.65
C GLN A 440 39.31 15.96 -20.51
N GLU A 441 39.49 14.74 -19.98
CA GLU A 441 40.77 14.04 -19.89
C GLU A 441 40.53 12.53 -20.12
N GLY A 442 41.48 11.85 -20.72
CA GLY A 442 41.45 10.42 -20.96
C GLY A 442 40.84 10.02 -22.29
N GLU A 443 40.12 8.92 -22.31
CA GLU A 443 39.49 8.33 -23.49
C GLU A 443 38.28 9.14 -23.99
N ASP A 444 38.09 9.19 -25.30
CA ASP A 444 36.90 9.79 -25.88
C ASP A 444 35.65 8.93 -25.63
N MET A 445 34.71 9.50 -24.89
CA MET A 445 33.47 8.82 -24.48
C MET A 445 32.30 9.04 -25.46
N SER A 446 32.54 9.71 -26.58
CA SER A 446 31.47 10.07 -27.55
C SER A 446 30.76 8.84 -28.15
N SER A 447 31.42 7.68 -28.18
CA SER A 447 30.83 6.40 -28.60
C SER A 447 29.69 5.92 -27.69
N LEU A 448 29.60 6.43 -26.45
CA LEU A 448 28.55 6.13 -25.48
C LEU A 448 27.39 7.11 -25.53
N ASN A 449 27.41 8.08 -26.47
CA ASN A 449 26.27 9.00 -26.65
C ASN A 449 25.03 8.22 -27.06
N SER A 450 23.93 8.56 -26.43
CA SER A 450 22.61 7.93 -26.67
C SER A 450 21.55 8.99 -26.84
N ASP A 451 20.64 8.79 -27.81
CA ASP A 451 19.45 9.59 -28.03
C ASP A 451 18.33 8.62 -28.43
N THR A 452 17.36 8.45 -27.54
CA THR A 452 16.34 7.41 -27.65
C THR A 452 14.96 8.03 -27.54
N GLU A 453 14.06 7.61 -28.42
CA GLU A 453 12.64 7.92 -28.35
C GLU A 453 11.83 6.61 -28.31
N LEU A 454 10.98 6.46 -27.29
CA LEU A 454 10.15 5.29 -27.08
C LEU A 454 8.68 5.69 -27.09
N ASP A 455 7.91 5.02 -27.96
CA ASP A 455 6.45 5.13 -28.02
C ASP A 455 5.82 3.87 -27.41
N GLU A 456 5.16 4.04 -26.28
CA GLU A 456 4.42 2.96 -25.60
C GLU A 456 2.93 3.10 -25.87
N ARG A 457 2.28 1.97 -26.16
CA ARG A 457 0.82 1.89 -26.35
C ARG A 457 0.27 0.68 -25.64
N THR A 458 -0.74 0.92 -24.82
CA THR A 458 -1.48 -0.16 -24.12
C THR A 458 -2.96 0.00 -24.42
N TYR A 459 -3.59 -1.07 -24.91
CA TYR A 459 -5.04 -1.16 -25.09
C TYR A 459 -5.55 -2.28 -24.20
N ASN A 460 -6.32 -1.95 -23.20
CA ASN A 460 -6.85 -2.89 -22.22
C ASN A 460 -8.37 -2.89 -22.28
N PHE A 461 -8.95 -4.11 -22.39
CA PHE A 461 -10.39 -4.37 -22.38
C PHE A 461 -10.66 -5.31 -21.21
N TYR A 462 -11.60 -5.00 -20.36
CA TYR A 462 -11.94 -5.86 -19.24
C TYR A 462 -13.44 -6.14 -19.16
N ALA A 463 -13.77 -7.33 -18.64
CA ALA A 463 -15.11 -7.70 -18.25
C ALA A 463 -15.06 -8.55 -16.98
N GLY A 464 -16.05 -8.35 -16.11
CA GLY A 464 -16.16 -9.07 -14.84
C GLY A 464 -17.60 -9.28 -14.43
N LEU A 465 -17.87 -10.41 -13.80
CA LEU A 465 -19.14 -10.78 -13.22
C LEU A 465 -18.98 -10.90 -11.71
N GLU A 466 -19.88 -10.26 -10.97
CA GLU A 466 -19.93 -10.33 -9.52
C GLU A 466 -21.31 -10.79 -9.08
N LYS A 467 -21.38 -11.58 -8.00
CA LYS A 467 -22.64 -12.00 -7.36
C LYS A 467 -22.44 -12.25 -5.88
N ALA A 468 -23.43 -11.79 -5.10
CA ALA A 468 -23.62 -12.23 -3.72
C ALA A 468 -24.72 -13.28 -3.64
N PHE A 469 -24.45 -14.42 -3.00
CA PHE A 469 -25.41 -15.47 -2.71
C PHE A 469 -25.81 -15.35 -1.24
N GLY A 470 -26.77 -14.48 -0.96
CA GLY A 470 -27.10 -14.04 0.39
C GLY A 470 -25.89 -13.31 1.04
N GLU A 471 -25.82 -13.36 2.37
CA GLU A 471 -24.72 -12.70 3.12
C GLU A 471 -23.47 -13.58 3.28
N ARG A 472 -23.54 -14.86 2.89
CA ARG A 472 -22.50 -15.85 3.22
C ARG A 472 -21.49 -16.10 2.11
N LEU A 473 -21.88 -15.94 0.86
CA LEU A 473 -20.99 -16.24 -0.26
C LEU A 473 -21.00 -15.10 -1.26
N SER A 474 -19.84 -14.57 -1.59
CA SER A 474 -19.66 -13.65 -2.72
C SER A 474 -18.64 -14.19 -3.70
N PHE A 475 -18.89 -13.92 -4.96
CA PHE A 475 -18.12 -14.39 -6.11
C PHE A 475 -17.83 -13.21 -7.02
N SER A 476 -16.58 -13.10 -7.49
CA SER A 476 -16.16 -12.16 -8.52
C SER A 476 -15.22 -12.89 -9.48
N LEU A 477 -15.53 -12.86 -10.75
CA LEU A 477 -14.70 -13.37 -11.83
C LEU A 477 -14.50 -12.29 -12.86
N SER A 478 -13.26 -12.01 -13.24
CA SER A 478 -12.97 -11.06 -14.30
C SER A 478 -11.84 -11.51 -15.20
N VAL A 479 -11.79 -10.95 -16.39
CA VAL A 479 -10.69 -11.09 -17.33
C VAL A 479 -10.38 -9.74 -17.96
N ALA A 480 -9.10 -9.41 -18.05
CA ALA A 480 -8.62 -8.30 -18.87
C ALA A 480 -7.82 -8.85 -20.05
N GLY A 481 -8.15 -8.38 -21.27
CA GLY A 481 -7.38 -8.60 -22.49
C GLY A 481 -6.56 -7.35 -22.79
N GLU A 482 -5.25 -7.48 -22.91
CA GLU A 482 -4.36 -6.36 -23.14
C GLU A 482 -3.51 -6.58 -24.38
N TYR A 483 -3.47 -5.57 -25.27
CA TYR A 483 -2.46 -5.42 -26.27
C TYR A 483 -1.44 -4.39 -25.82
N TYR A 484 -0.18 -4.78 -25.77
CA TYR A 484 0.93 -3.94 -25.35
C TYR A 484 1.97 -3.84 -26.46
N ARG A 485 2.45 -2.62 -26.73
CA ARG A 485 3.50 -2.35 -27.71
C ARG A 485 4.52 -1.35 -27.17
N LEU A 486 5.80 -1.71 -27.22
CA LEU A 486 6.95 -0.85 -26.92
C LEU A 486 8.22 -1.41 -27.57
N ALA A 487 9.01 -0.58 -28.27
CA ALA A 487 10.36 -0.91 -28.75
C ALA A 487 10.47 -2.24 -29.51
N GLY A 488 9.52 -2.53 -30.40
CA GLY A 488 9.48 -3.80 -31.17
C GLY A 488 8.89 -5.01 -30.45
N TYR A 489 8.62 -4.90 -29.16
CA TYR A 489 7.82 -5.88 -28.44
C TYR A 489 6.33 -5.54 -28.59
N ASP A 490 5.55 -6.44 -29.18
CA ASP A 490 4.12 -6.29 -29.31
C ASP A 490 3.40 -7.63 -29.06
N ARG A 491 2.45 -7.66 -28.15
CA ARG A 491 1.72 -8.89 -27.79
C ARG A 491 0.36 -8.64 -27.18
N TRP A 492 -0.54 -9.57 -27.43
CA TRP A 492 -1.77 -9.76 -26.68
C TRP A 492 -1.53 -10.67 -25.50
N ALA A 493 -2.12 -10.34 -24.36
CA ALA A 493 -2.15 -11.18 -23.16
C ALA A 493 -3.52 -11.11 -22.50
N ALA A 494 -3.90 -12.17 -21.78
CA ALA A 494 -5.12 -12.25 -21.00
C ALA A 494 -4.78 -12.42 -19.51
N TYR A 495 -5.46 -11.66 -18.68
CA TYR A 495 -5.24 -11.60 -17.23
C TYR A 495 -6.53 -11.98 -16.51
N PRO A 496 -6.75 -13.25 -16.20
CA PRO A 496 -7.87 -13.71 -15.40
C PRO A 496 -7.69 -13.35 -13.92
N SER A 497 -8.82 -13.11 -13.26
CA SER A 497 -8.90 -12.87 -11.81
C SER A 497 -10.17 -13.52 -11.26
N LEU A 498 -10.05 -14.20 -10.13
CA LEU A 498 -11.14 -14.85 -9.42
C LEU A 498 -11.05 -14.52 -7.94
N GLN A 499 -12.19 -14.21 -7.35
CA GLN A 499 -12.31 -14.02 -5.91
C GLN A 499 -13.56 -14.72 -5.39
N LEU A 500 -13.40 -15.47 -4.31
CA LEU A 500 -14.46 -16.14 -3.59
C LEU A 500 -14.36 -15.76 -2.12
N ASN A 501 -15.44 -15.26 -1.52
CA ASN A 501 -15.51 -15.01 -0.10
C ASN A 501 -16.63 -15.84 0.48
N TYR A 502 -16.31 -16.66 1.48
CA TYR A 502 -17.28 -17.47 2.19
C TYR A 502 -17.27 -17.13 3.67
N VAL A 503 -18.39 -16.65 4.16
CA VAL A 503 -18.62 -16.20 5.55
C VAL A 503 -19.68 -17.08 6.18
N PRO A 504 -19.34 -18.29 6.63
CA PRO A 504 -20.30 -19.19 7.29
C PRO A 504 -20.86 -18.60 8.59
N SER A 505 -20.05 -17.79 9.29
CA SER A 505 -20.47 -17.05 10.48
C SER A 505 -19.60 -15.81 10.66
N ALA A 506 -19.99 -14.88 11.54
CA ALA A 506 -19.20 -13.68 11.85
C ALA A 506 -17.79 -14.01 12.40
N SER A 507 -17.60 -15.21 12.94
CA SER A 507 -16.31 -15.67 13.47
C SER A 507 -15.42 -16.36 12.45
N HIS A 508 -15.93 -16.74 11.29
CA HIS A 508 -15.19 -17.50 10.29
C HIS A 508 -15.37 -16.89 8.90
N ILE A 509 -14.28 -16.40 8.32
CA ILE A 509 -14.26 -15.86 6.97
C ILE A 509 -13.19 -16.59 6.19
N PHE A 510 -13.54 -17.13 5.02
CA PHE A 510 -12.62 -17.73 4.07
C PHE A 510 -12.62 -16.91 2.80
N GLN A 511 -11.44 -16.53 2.36
CA GLN A 511 -11.26 -15.79 1.11
C GLN A 511 -10.27 -16.55 0.24
N PHE A 512 -10.68 -16.91 -0.95
CA PHE A 512 -9.79 -17.42 -1.99
C PHE A 512 -9.68 -16.36 -3.08
N SER A 513 -8.46 -16.03 -3.48
CA SER A 513 -8.19 -15.17 -4.61
C SER A 513 -7.19 -15.81 -5.56
N PHE A 514 -7.43 -15.62 -6.83
CA PHE A 514 -6.47 -15.86 -7.91
C PHE A 514 -6.40 -14.58 -8.74
N SER A 515 -5.21 -14.09 -8.97
CA SER A 515 -4.97 -12.90 -9.78
C SER A 515 -3.82 -13.12 -10.74
N SER A 516 -3.84 -12.37 -11.81
CA SER A 516 -2.71 -12.23 -12.71
C SER A 516 -2.47 -10.77 -13.04
N ASP A 517 -1.22 -10.37 -13.08
CA ASP A 517 -0.82 -8.99 -13.37
C ASP A 517 0.43 -8.95 -14.26
N LYS A 518 0.83 -7.75 -14.64
CA LYS A 518 1.98 -7.47 -15.47
C LYS A 518 2.72 -6.26 -14.93
N ALA A 519 4.03 -6.37 -14.76
CA ALA A 519 4.89 -5.23 -14.45
C ALA A 519 5.71 -4.84 -15.68
N TYR A 520 5.96 -3.54 -15.83
CA TYR A 520 6.71 -2.97 -16.95
C TYR A 520 8.07 -2.50 -16.47
N PRO A 521 9.18 -2.77 -17.20
CA PRO A 521 10.47 -2.17 -16.90
C PRO A 521 10.38 -0.64 -16.99
N ASN A 522 11.14 0.06 -16.16
CA ASN A 522 11.23 1.51 -16.29
C ASN A 522 11.99 1.90 -17.57
N TYR A 523 11.64 3.03 -18.16
CA TYR A 523 12.25 3.47 -19.43
C TYR A 523 13.76 3.65 -19.33
N TRP A 524 14.26 4.12 -18.16
CA TRP A 524 15.70 4.29 -17.94
C TRP A 524 16.48 2.98 -18.12
N SER A 525 15.97 1.88 -17.58
CA SER A 525 16.62 0.55 -17.71
C SER A 525 16.59 0.00 -19.14
N MET A 526 15.71 0.53 -20.00
CA MET A 526 15.54 0.12 -21.41
C MET A 526 16.35 0.97 -22.39
N GLN A 527 16.99 2.04 -21.94
CA GLN A 527 17.82 2.89 -22.81
C GLN A 527 19.13 2.15 -23.16
N ASP A 528 19.65 2.39 -24.36
CA ASP A 528 21.01 1.99 -24.73
C ASP A 528 21.98 3.06 -24.22
N ALA A 529 22.13 3.13 -22.91
CA ALA A 529 22.94 4.13 -22.22
C ALA A 529 23.82 3.49 -21.14
N THR A 530 25.00 4.06 -20.95
CA THR A 530 25.96 3.67 -19.91
C THR A 530 26.10 4.79 -18.90
N SER A 531 26.08 4.50 -17.61
CA SER A 531 26.34 5.46 -16.53
C SER A 531 27.43 4.95 -15.60
N TYR A 532 28.44 5.75 -15.30
CA TYR A 532 29.52 5.38 -14.39
C TYR A 532 29.12 5.65 -12.94
N LEU A 533 29.34 4.65 -12.08
CA LEU A 533 29.15 4.77 -10.64
C LEU A 533 30.46 5.20 -9.96
N ASN A 534 31.57 4.53 -10.33
CA ASN A 534 32.93 4.81 -9.88
C ASN A 534 33.92 4.27 -10.91
N GLY A 535 35.21 4.28 -10.62
CA GLY A 535 36.27 3.79 -11.53
C GLY A 535 36.29 2.28 -11.77
N TYR A 536 35.51 1.50 -11.02
CA TYR A 536 35.38 0.05 -11.19
C TYR A 536 33.97 -0.39 -11.62
N ALA A 537 32.94 0.44 -11.49
CA ALA A 537 31.55 0.04 -11.67
C ALA A 537 30.78 0.97 -12.60
N LYS A 538 30.00 0.38 -13.52
CA LYS A 538 29.07 1.08 -14.43
C LYS A 538 27.73 0.39 -14.49
N VAL A 539 26.69 1.15 -14.80
CA VAL A 539 25.34 0.66 -15.10
C VAL A 539 25.13 0.73 -16.61
N VAL A 540 24.67 -0.35 -17.20
CA VAL A 540 24.37 -0.45 -18.62
C VAL A 540 22.88 -0.75 -18.79
N GLY A 541 22.20 0.00 -19.64
CA GLY A 541 20.81 -0.25 -19.94
C GLY A 541 20.62 -1.50 -20.79
N ASN A 542 19.35 -1.95 -20.93
CA ASN A 542 19.01 -3.15 -21.68
C ASN A 542 17.73 -2.94 -22.52
N PRO A 543 17.86 -2.57 -23.79
CA PRO A 543 16.71 -2.38 -24.68
C PRO A 543 15.89 -3.66 -24.93
N ALA A 544 16.44 -4.82 -24.64
CA ALA A 544 15.78 -6.12 -24.82
C ALA A 544 14.84 -6.52 -23.66
N LEU A 545 14.69 -5.68 -22.65
CA LEU A 545 13.82 -5.95 -21.50
C LEU A 545 12.37 -6.16 -21.93
N ARG A 546 11.76 -7.16 -21.30
CA ARG A 546 10.36 -7.53 -21.52
C ARG A 546 9.57 -7.34 -20.22
N PRO A 547 8.28 -7.02 -20.32
CA PRO A 547 7.40 -7.02 -19.16
C PRO A 547 7.32 -8.39 -18.49
N SER A 548 7.28 -8.41 -17.16
CA SER A 548 7.02 -9.62 -16.40
C SER A 548 5.51 -9.87 -16.27
N THR A 549 5.14 -11.13 -16.01
CA THR A 549 3.75 -11.52 -15.72
C THR A 549 3.75 -12.38 -14.47
N ASP A 550 2.94 -11.98 -13.50
CA ASP A 550 2.75 -12.74 -12.26
C ASP A 550 1.37 -13.40 -12.20
N TYR A 551 1.33 -14.56 -11.54
CA TYR A 551 0.15 -15.32 -11.20
C TYR A 551 0.20 -15.61 -9.72
N THR A 552 -0.79 -15.13 -8.97
CA THR A 552 -0.86 -15.30 -7.52
C THR A 552 -2.14 -15.99 -7.13
N ALA A 553 -2.04 -17.04 -6.32
CA ALA A 553 -3.16 -17.68 -5.65
C ALA A 553 -2.99 -17.53 -4.15
N ASP A 554 -4.02 -17.06 -3.47
CA ASP A 554 -4.07 -16.86 -2.02
C ASP A 554 -5.33 -17.50 -1.43
N LEU A 555 -5.14 -18.16 -0.29
CA LEU A 555 -6.23 -18.66 0.55
C LEU A 555 -6.07 -18.06 1.94
N THR A 556 -6.90 -17.08 2.25
CA THR A 556 -6.92 -16.42 3.54
C THR A 556 -8.09 -16.92 4.40
N TYR A 557 -7.78 -17.32 5.63
CA TYR A 557 -8.74 -17.62 6.66
C TYR A 557 -8.66 -16.60 7.79
N ILE A 558 -9.79 -15.98 8.14
CA ILE A 558 -9.91 -15.01 9.23
C ILE A 558 -10.79 -15.57 10.31
N LEU A 559 -10.21 -15.73 11.50
CA LEU A 559 -10.89 -16.23 12.68
C LEU A 559 -11.27 -15.07 13.60
N LYS A 560 -12.56 -15.00 14.00
CA LYS A 560 -13.11 -13.99 14.93
C LYS A 560 -12.86 -12.54 14.48
N SER A 561 -12.85 -12.29 13.15
CA SER A 561 -12.49 -10.99 12.54
C SER A 561 -11.19 -10.39 13.09
N LYS A 562 -10.27 -11.25 13.55
CA LYS A 562 -9.08 -10.85 14.31
C LYS A 562 -7.81 -11.56 13.88
N TYR A 563 -7.83 -12.90 13.83
CA TYR A 563 -6.67 -13.72 13.48
C TYR A 563 -6.67 -14.05 12.01
N ILE A 564 -5.56 -13.82 11.31
CA ILE A 564 -5.47 -13.99 9.86
C ILE A 564 -4.42 -15.05 9.56
N PHE A 565 -4.77 -16.01 8.72
CA PHE A 565 -3.89 -17.07 8.22
C PHE A 565 -3.99 -17.06 6.69
N SER A 566 -2.88 -16.83 5.99
CA SER A 566 -2.84 -16.77 4.53
C SER A 566 -1.82 -17.78 3.98
N LEU A 567 -2.29 -18.68 3.16
CA LEU A 567 -1.47 -19.59 2.37
C LEU A 567 -1.42 -19.04 0.95
N TYR A 568 -0.23 -18.82 0.40
CA TYR A 568 -0.08 -18.19 -0.91
C TYR A 568 0.94 -18.89 -1.79
N TYR A 569 0.74 -18.74 -3.09
CA TYR A 569 1.68 -19.14 -4.12
C TYR A 569 1.73 -18.06 -5.20
N THR A 570 2.93 -17.62 -5.55
CA THR A 570 3.19 -16.66 -6.62
C THR A 570 4.18 -17.25 -7.62
N HIS A 571 3.89 -17.07 -8.90
CA HIS A 571 4.78 -17.40 -10.00
C HIS A 571 4.93 -16.19 -10.90
N VAL A 572 6.14 -15.64 -10.98
CA VAL A 572 6.47 -14.47 -11.80
C VAL A 572 7.30 -14.93 -12.98
N LYS A 573 6.75 -14.84 -14.17
CA LYS A 573 7.45 -15.14 -15.42
C LYS A 573 8.10 -13.88 -15.97
N ASP A 574 9.28 -14.03 -16.59
CA ASP A 574 10.06 -12.91 -17.15
C ASP A 574 10.32 -11.79 -16.12
N LEU A 575 10.45 -12.13 -14.81
CA LEU A 575 10.82 -11.16 -13.77
C LEU A 575 12.07 -10.41 -14.23
N PHE A 576 12.10 -9.10 -14.05
CA PHE A 576 13.29 -8.30 -14.34
C PHE A 576 13.84 -7.67 -13.07
N ALA A 577 15.15 -7.78 -12.89
CA ALA A 577 15.87 -7.16 -11.79
C ALA A 577 17.30 -6.78 -12.22
N GLN A 578 17.88 -5.81 -11.51
CA GLN A 578 19.27 -5.43 -11.72
C GLN A 578 20.19 -6.45 -11.07
N LEU A 579 21.10 -6.99 -11.85
CA LEU A 579 22.17 -7.89 -11.41
C LEU A 579 23.52 -7.24 -11.70
N ALA A 580 24.53 -7.66 -10.94
CA ALA A 580 25.91 -7.30 -11.19
C ALA A 580 26.71 -8.51 -11.66
N TYR A 581 27.64 -8.29 -12.59
CA TYR A 581 28.63 -9.29 -12.98
C TYR A 581 30.00 -8.65 -13.23
N GLN A 582 31.03 -9.42 -12.92
CA GLN A 582 32.40 -9.08 -13.21
C GLN A 582 32.66 -9.35 -14.70
N SER A 583 33.06 -8.32 -15.46
CA SER A 583 33.34 -8.48 -16.89
C SER A 583 34.52 -9.43 -17.14
N PRO A 584 34.41 -10.36 -18.09
CA PRO A 584 35.54 -11.20 -18.46
C PRO A 584 36.60 -10.47 -19.30
N ASP A 585 36.24 -9.32 -19.88
CA ASP A 585 37.05 -8.61 -20.87
C ASP A 585 37.79 -7.38 -20.29
N GLU A 586 37.26 -6.82 -19.18
CA GLU A 586 37.82 -5.63 -18.55
C GLU A 586 37.68 -5.71 -17.01
N LEU A 587 38.54 -5.04 -16.28
CA LEU A 587 38.49 -4.99 -14.81
C LEU A 587 37.38 -4.03 -14.36
N THR A 588 36.14 -4.42 -14.64
CA THR A 588 34.91 -3.60 -14.41
C THR A 588 33.77 -4.47 -13.93
N MET A 589 33.03 -3.97 -12.95
CA MET A 589 31.74 -4.48 -12.52
C MET A 589 30.63 -3.83 -13.34
N ILE A 590 29.81 -4.63 -13.97
CA ILE A 590 28.68 -4.17 -14.78
C ILE A 590 27.37 -4.47 -14.06
N TYR A 591 26.55 -3.45 -13.83
CA TYR A 591 25.18 -3.55 -13.35
C TYR A 591 24.23 -3.45 -14.53
N GLN A 592 23.38 -4.45 -14.73
CA GLN A 592 22.41 -4.44 -15.80
C GLN A 592 21.08 -5.05 -15.33
N THR A 593 19.96 -4.44 -15.71
CA THR A 593 18.65 -5.05 -15.52
C THR A 593 18.42 -6.13 -16.57
N VAL A 594 18.09 -7.34 -16.16
CA VAL A 594 17.86 -8.49 -17.04
C VAL A 594 16.57 -9.21 -16.68
N ASN A 595 15.97 -9.92 -17.63
CA ASN A 595 14.84 -10.78 -17.34
C ASN A 595 15.32 -12.15 -16.84
N TYR A 596 14.72 -12.63 -15.74
CA TYR A 596 14.83 -14.01 -15.28
C TYR A 596 13.87 -14.91 -16.07
N ASP A 597 14.10 -16.22 -16.08
CA ASP A 597 13.10 -17.15 -16.59
C ASP A 597 11.83 -17.09 -15.74
N TYR A 598 11.99 -17.20 -14.41
CA TYR A 598 10.90 -17.06 -13.45
C TYR A 598 11.40 -16.93 -11.99
N GLU A 599 10.52 -16.40 -11.16
CA GLU A 599 10.55 -16.50 -9.71
C GLU A 599 9.32 -17.28 -9.23
N GLN A 600 9.50 -18.11 -8.21
CA GLN A 600 8.42 -18.81 -7.51
C GLN A 600 8.51 -18.52 -6.01
N ASN A 601 7.37 -18.23 -5.41
CA ASN A 601 7.25 -18.00 -3.99
C ASN A 601 6.03 -18.75 -3.45
N PHE A 602 6.24 -19.58 -2.43
CA PHE A 602 5.19 -20.30 -1.71
C PHE A 602 5.36 -20.05 -0.22
N GLY A 603 4.31 -19.67 0.49
CA GLY A 603 4.44 -19.36 1.90
C GLY A 603 3.15 -19.40 2.70
N LEU A 604 3.33 -19.33 4.02
CA LEU A 604 2.28 -19.20 5.02
C LEU A 604 2.54 -17.99 5.87
N SER A 605 1.59 -17.09 5.93
CA SER A 605 1.59 -15.91 6.79
C SER A 605 0.55 -16.06 7.91
N VAL A 606 0.92 -15.68 9.12
CA VAL A 606 0.05 -15.74 10.32
C VAL A 606 0.11 -14.39 11.03
N ILE A 607 -1.05 -13.78 11.27
CA ILE A 607 -1.19 -12.48 11.94
C ILE A 607 -2.04 -12.66 13.19
N LEU A 608 -1.44 -12.41 14.36
CA LEU A 608 -2.00 -12.64 15.67
C LEU A 608 -2.03 -11.34 16.48
N PRO A 609 -3.10 -10.54 16.42
CA PRO A 609 -3.28 -9.41 17.31
C PRO A 609 -3.77 -9.88 18.68
N PHE A 610 -3.28 -9.27 19.75
CA PHE A 610 -3.76 -9.49 21.10
C PHE A 610 -3.76 -8.18 21.90
N THR A 611 -4.60 -8.11 22.90
CA THR A 611 -4.78 -6.93 23.75
C THR A 611 -4.76 -7.36 25.21
N VAL A 612 -4.03 -6.62 26.04
CA VAL A 612 -3.99 -6.85 27.50
C VAL A 612 -4.59 -5.63 28.20
N GLY A 613 -5.79 -5.78 28.70
CA GLY A 613 -6.58 -4.68 29.25
C GLY A 613 -6.75 -3.56 28.22
N ASN A 614 -6.85 -2.31 28.69
CA ASN A 614 -6.93 -1.12 27.83
C ASN A 614 -5.57 -0.44 27.62
N VAL A 615 -4.48 -1.09 28.03
CA VAL A 615 -3.15 -0.49 28.11
C VAL A 615 -2.24 -0.97 26.99
N TRP A 616 -2.26 -2.26 26.64
CA TRP A 616 -1.33 -2.86 25.70
C TRP A 616 -2.05 -3.54 24.54
N ASN A 617 -1.77 -3.06 23.35
CA ASN A 617 -2.15 -3.71 22.09
C ASN A 617 -0.88 -4.24 21.42
N SER A 618 -0.90 -5.48 20.99
CA SER A 618 0.21 -6.12 20.29
C SER A 618 -0.28 -6.85 19.04
N ARG A 619 0.60 -6.94 18.05
CA ARG A 619 0.37 -7.74 16.85
C ARG A 619 1.66 -8.44 16.47
N LEU A 620 1.60 -9.76 16.47
CA LEU A 620 2.66 -10.63 15.96
C LEU A 620 2.30 -11.04 14.53
N THR A 621 3.21 -10.82 13.59
CA THR A 621 3.13 -11.33 12.22
C THR A 621 4.30 -12.28 12.01
N LEU A 622 3.99 -13.48 11.57
CA LEU A 622 4.95 -14.52 11.19
C LEU A 622 4.73 -14.86 9.72
N ASP A 623 5.80 -14.92 8.96
CA ASP A 623 5.78 -15.42 7.58
C ASP A 623 6.91 -16.40 7.38
N GLY A 624 6.60 -17.53 6.78
CA GLY A 624 7.56 -18.54 6.35
C GLY A 624 7.34 -18.84 4.87
N SER A 625 8.34 -18.58 4.04
CA SER A 625 8.20 -18.70 2.59
C SER A 625 9.42 -19.36 1.93
N TYR A 626 9.15 -20.10 0.87
CA TYR A 626 10.13 -20.72 -0.01
C TYR A 626 10.22 -19.94 -1.31
N PHE A 627 11.42 -19.45 -1.63
CA PHE A 627 11.74 -18.73 -2.86
C PHE A 627 12.58 -19.59 -3.79
N ARG A 628 12.34 -19.44 -5.07
CA ARG A 628 13.18 -20.01 -6.14
C ARG A 628 13.31 -19.01 -7.28
N ASP A 629 14.53 -18.53 -7.54
CA ASP A 629 14.89 -17.62 -8.63
C ASP A 629 15.67 -18.39 -9.69
N VAL A 630 15.19 -18.34 -10.93
CA VAL A 630 15.81 -19.05 -12.05
C VAL A 630 16.09 -18.09 -13.20
N CYS A 631 17.35 -18.03 -13.60
CA CYS A 631 17.83 -17.32 -14.79
C CYS A 631 18.89 -18.18 -15.47
N ARG A 632 18.57 -18.78 -16.60
CA ARG A 632 19.48 -19.72 -17.31
C ARG A 632 20.40 -19.02 -18.30
N ASP A 633 19.92 -17.91 -18.85
CA ASP A 633 20.61 -17.13 -19.86
C ASP A 633 21.09 -15.80 -19.28
N TYR A 634 22.19 -15.84 -18.49
CA TYR A 634 22.80 -14.66 -17.90
C TYR A 634 24.34 -14.79 -18.01
N HIS A 635 24.94 -14.19 -19.02
CA HIS A 635 26.42 -14.12 -19.22
C HIS A 635 27.18 -15.43 -18.95
N ALA A 636 26.62 -16.58 -19.33
CA ALA A 636 27.12 -17.94 -19.01
C ALA A 636 27.22 -18.27 -17.49
N ILE A 637 26.68 -17.43 -16.62
CA ILE A 637 26.64 -17.60 -15.16
C ILE A 637 25.23 -17.76 -14.62
N GLY A 638 24.31 -18.28 -15.44
CA GLY A 638 22.91 -18.53 -15.06
C GLY A 638 22.78 -19.29 -13.74
N PHE A 639 21.69 -19.05 -13.00
CA PHE A 639 21.48 -19.57 -11.65
C PHE A 639 20.11 -20.23 -11.48
N ASP A 640 19.97 -21.09 -10.47
CA ASP A 640 18.72 -21.68 -9.94
C ASP A 640 18.86 -21.68 -8.41
N ASN A 641 18.55 -20.54 -7.80
CA ASN A 641 18.73 -20.30 -6.37
C ASN A 641 17.43 -20.60 -5.62
N ARG A 642 17.57 -21.18 -4.42
CA ARG A 642 16.44 -21.62 -3.58
C ARG A 642 16.74 -21.31 -2.14
N VAL A 643 15.74 -20.74 -1.44
CA VAL A 643 15.88 -20.40 -0.03
C VAL A 643 14.56 -20.49 0.70
N TRP A 644 14.60 -20.87 1.97
CA TRP A 644 13.53 -20.62 2.93
C TRP A 644 13.77 -19.28 3.63
N ARG A 645 12.82 -18.39 3.57
CA ARG A 645 12.86 -17.09 4.25
C ARG A 645 11.84 -17.06 5.39
N GLY A 646 12.25 -16.57 6.55
CA GLY A 646 11.38 -16.28 7.68
C GLY A 646 11.32 -14.78 7.93
N VAL A 647 10.12 -14.26 8.20
CA VAL A 647 9.89 -12.88 8.63
C VAL A 647 9.13 -12.90 9.95
N VAL A 648 9.61 -12.15 10.93
CA VAL A 648 8.95 -11.94 12.22
C VAL A 648 8.79 -10.45 12.45
N MET A 649 7.53 -10.01 12.62
CA MET A 649 7.23 -8.63 12.98
C MET A 649 6.45 -8.61 14.28
N LEU A 650 6.87 -7.77 15.23
CA LEU A 650 6.18 -7.54 16.49
C LEU A 650 5.89 -6.04 16.64
N ASN A 651 4.62 -5.68 16.61
CA ASN A 651 4.17 -4.30 16.76
C ASN A 651 3.48 -4.16 18.11
N ASN A 652 3.95 -3.27 18.99
CA ASN A 652 3.37 -3.05 20.31
C ASN A 652 3.00 -1.58 20.48
N THR A 653 1.83 -1.31 21.02
CA THR A 653 1.39 0.02 21.43
C THR A 653 0.92 -0.02 22.87
N PHE A 654 1.48 0.85 23.69
CA PHE A 654 1.14 1.00 25.10
C PHE A 654 0.45 2.36 25.31
N ARG A 655 -0.76 2.36 25.83
CA ARG A 655 -1.45 3.59 26.25
C ARG A 655 -0.98 3.97 27.65
N LEU A 656 -0.14 4.99 27.74
CA LEU A 656 0.42 5.47 29.01
C LEU A 656 -0.55 6.39 29.76
N SER A 657 -1.36 7.17 29.02
CA SER A 657 -2.37 8.06 29.59
C SER A 657 -3.54 8.25 28.61
N SER A 658 -4.74 8.52 29.14
CA SER A 658 -5.94 8.81 28.37
C SER A 658 -6.23 10.32 28.25
N LYS A 659 -5.85 11.11 29.25
CA LYS A 659 -6.07 12.59 29.29
C LYS A 659 -4.90 13.27 29.99
N PRO A 660 -3.96 13.93 29.25
CA PRO A 660 -3.84 13.93 27.79
C PRO A 660 -3.52 12.53 27.25
N ALA A 661 -3.88 12.25 26.00
CA ALA A 661 -3.60 10.95 25.40
C ALA A 661 -2.10 10.82 25.12
N ILE A 662 -1.46 9.81 25.72
CA ILE A 662 -0.04 9.51 25.53
C ILE A 662 0.09 8.04 25.18
N SER A 663 0.73 7.74 24.07
CA SER A 663 0.98 6.37 23.58
C SER A 663 2.47 6.16 23.31
N LEU A 664 2.98 4.99 23.72
CA LEU A 664 4.31 4.49 23.36
C LEU A 664 4.16 3.35 22.36
N GLU A 665 4.94 3.37 21.32
CA GLU A 665 5.03 2.31 20.30
C GLU A 665 6.43 1.68 20.33
N LEU A 666 6.51 0.34 20.26
CA LEU A 666 7.75 -0.41 20.15
C LEU A 666 7.56 -1.50 19.10
N ASN A 667 8.30 -1.41 18.00
CA ASN A 667 8.18 -2.33 16.88
C ASN A 667 9.50 -3.05 16.64
N GLY A 668 9.42 -4.34 16.38
CA GLY A 668 10.55 -5.18 15.98
C GLY A 668 10.28 -5.85 14.64
N LEU A 669 11.32 -5.94 13.81
CA LEU A 669 11.35 -6.69 12.56
C LEU A 669 12.58 -7.57 12.54
N TYR A 670 12.43 -8.82 12.13
CA TYR A 670 13.52 -9.72 11.77
C TYR A 670 13.19 -10.38 10.44
N VAL A 671 14.17 -10.42 9.53
CA VAL A 671 14.12 -11.17 8.28
C VAL A 671 15.35 -12.09 8.25
N SER A 672 15.12 -13.37 8.05
CA SER A 672 16.22 -14.36 7.93
C SER A 672 17.05 -14.10 6.66
N PRO A 673 18.25 -14.69 6.53
CA PRO A 673 18.97 -14.68 5.27
C PRO A 673 18.09 -15.07 4.10
N SER A 674 18.31 -14.48 2.93
CA SER A 674 17.50 -14.69 1.73
C SER A 674 18.37 -14.63 0.48
N VAL A 675 17.74 -14.85 -0.69
CA VAL A 675 18.40 -14.65 -1.99
C VAL A 675 17.62 -13.61 -2.78
N GLN A 676 18.32 -12.92 -3.69
CA GLN A 676 17.73 -12.06 -4.71
C GLN A 676 18.55 -12.27 -5.99
N GLY A 677 18.00 -13.01 -6.94
CA GLY A 677 18.76 -13.43 -8.12
C GLY A 677 19.98 -14.25 -7.74
N ASN A 678 21.18 -13.75 -8.07
CA ASN A 678 22.45 -14.38 -7.71
C ASN A 678 23.06 -13.86 -6.40
N TYR A 679 22.40 -12.94 -5.69
CA TYR A 679 22.89 -12.42 -4.40
C TYR A 679 22.38 -13.26 -3.24
N ASP A 680 23.31 -13.67 -2.38
CA ASP A 680 23.01 -14.10 -1.01
C ASP A 680 22.94 -12.88 -0.11
N LEU A 681 21.81 -12.68 0.54
CA LEU A 681 21.55 -11.56 1.43
C LEU A 681 21.63 -12.00 2.90
N SER A 682 22.34 -11.24 3.73
CA SER A 682 22.40 -11.48 5.17
C SER A 682 21.05 -11.21 5.84
N SER A 683 20.87 -11.72 7.07
CA SER A 683 19.69 -11.37 7.88
C SER A 683 19.69 -9.90 8.23
N ILE A 684 18.49 -9.33 8.35
CA ILE A 684 18.29 -7.98 8.88
C ILE A 684 17.36 -8.01 10.09
N TRP A 685 17.57 -7.07 10.98
CA TRP A 685 16.62 -6.82 12.07
C TRP A 685 16.62 -5.35 12.40
N LYS A 686 15.50 -4.85 12.93
CA LYS A 686 15.40 -3.48 13.40
C LYS A 686 14.44 -3.37 14.58
N VAL A 687 14.67 -2.35 15.38
CA VAL A 687 13.75 -1.92 16.44
C VAL A 687 13.44 -0.45 16.24
N ASP A 688 12.16 -0.13 16.19
CA ASP A 688 11.65 1.23 16.12
C ASP A 688 10.91 1.56 17.41
N ALA A 689 11.00 2.83 17.87
CA ALA A 689 10.27 3.32 19.03
C ALA A 689 9.56 4.64 18.70
N GLY A 690 8.39 4.86 19.28
CA GLY A 690 7.62 6.09 19.07
C GLY A 690 6.88 6.52 20.33
N LEU A 691 6.90 7.80 20.64
CA LEU A 691 6.08 8.41 21.69
C LEU A 691 5.18 9.47 21.05
N LYS A 692 3.87 9.35 21.26
CA LYS A 692 2.87 10.28 20.76
C LYS A 692 2.10 10.88 21.90
N TRP A 693 2.01 12.21 21.90
CA TRP A 693 1.15 13.00 22.76
C TRP A 693 0.08 13.69 21.91
N THR A 694 -1.18 13.64 22.37
CA THR A 694 -2.31 14.34 21.72
C THR A 694 -3.03 15.17 22.76
N SER A 695 -3.30 16.43 22.43
CA SER A 695 -4.03 17.36 23.30
C SER A 695 -5.45 16.86 23.60
N ALA A 696 -6.03 17.34 24.70
CA ALA A 696 -7.37 16.93 25.15
C ALA A 696 -8.48 17.23 24.12
N ASP A 697 -8.31 18.30 23.34
CA ASP A 697 -9.22 18.69 22.25
C ASP A 697 -8.87 18.02 20.90
N LYS A 698 -7.89 17.10 20.89
CA LYS A 698 -7.37 16.36 19.72
C LYS A 698 -6.86 17.26 18.58
N LYS A 699 -6.59 18.56 18.83
CA LYS A 699 -6.12 19.50 17.80
C LYS A 699 -4.61 19.49 17.64
N ALA A 700 -3.87 19.42 18.75
CA ALA A 700 -2.41 19.41 18.73
C ALA A 700 -1.87 17.99 18.97
N GLU A 701 -0.86 17.60 18.20
CA GLU A 701 -0.17 16.34 18.33
C GLU A 701 1.34 16.55 18.25
N VAL A 702 2.08 15.94 19.17
CA VAL A 702 3.54 15.88 19.17
C VAL A 702 3.97 14.43 19.13
N ARG A 703 4.92 14.11 18.26
CA ARG A 703 5.48 12.76 18.14
C ARG A 703 7.00 12.81 18.21
N LEU A 704 7.58 11.90 18.95
CA LEU A 704 8.99 11.59 18.95
C LEU A 704 9.15 10.17 18.47
N THR A 705 9.91 9.95 17.40
CA THR A 705 10.14 8.60 16.84
C THR A 705 11.62 8.35 16.66
N GLY A 706 12.05 7.12 16.93
CA GLY A 706 13.37 6.59 16.62
C GLY A 706 13.21 5.39 15.71
N ASN A 707 13.76 5.48 14.51
CA ASN A 707 13.75 4.39 13.53
C ASN A 707 15.09 3.68 13.54
N ASP A 708 15.07 2.35 13.40
CA ASP A 708 16.24 1.49 13.40
C ASP A 708 17.28 1.87 14.47
N LEU A 709 16.86 1.82 15.73
CA LEU A 709 17.67 2.29 16.88
C LEU A 709 19.06 1.68 16.92
N PHE A 710 19.25 0.50 16.36
CA PHE A 710 20.50 -0.25 16.37
C PHE A 710 21.31 -0.17 15.06
N ASN A 711 20.76 0.50 14.03
CA ASN A 711 21.37 0.64 12.70
C ASN A 711 21.68 -0.72 12.03
N SER A 712 20.71 -1.62 12.02
CA SER A 712 20.84 -3.03 11.61
C SER A 712 19.90 -3.44 10.48
N ALA A 713 19.20 -2.47 9.86
CA ALA A 713 18.19 -2.73 8.84
C ALA A 713 18.74 -2.93 7.41
N MET A 714 20.07 -2.82 7.20
CA MET A 714 20.68 -2.98 5.89
C MET A 714 21.35 -4.36 5.78
N PRO A 715 21.01 -5.17 4.76
CA PRO A 715 21.69 -6.44 4.53
C PRO A 715 23.02 -6.23 3.79
N ASP A 716 23.98 -7.08 4.08
CA ASP A 716 25.11 -7.32 3.20
C ASP A 716 24.66 -8.25 2.06
N ALA A 717 25.24 -8.04 0.88
CA ALA A 717 24.99 -8.87 -0.30
C ALA A 717 26.31 -9.54 -0.74
N ARG A 718 26.26 -10.84 -1.03
CA ARG A 718 27.41 -11.61 -1.47
C ARG A 718 27.05 -12.41 -2.72
N VAL A 719 28.00 -12.47 -3.65
CA VAL A 719 27.98 -13.40 -4.77
C VAL A 719 29.23 -14.27 -4.72
N ASN A 720 29.04 -15.58 -4.79
CA ASN A 720 30.13 -16.54 -4.83
C ASN A 720 29.69 -17.75 -5.65
N ASP A 721 29.56 -17.57 -6.94
CA ASP A 721 29.10 -18.61 -7.87
C ASP A 721 29.79 -18.44 -9.25
N ARG A 722 30.17 -19.55 -9.88
CA ARG A 722 30.66 -19.66 -11.28
C ARG A 722 31.75 -18.65 -11.64
N GLY A 723 32.68 -18.44 -10.74
CA GLY A 723 33.81 -17.53 -10.95
C GLY A 723 33.52 -16.06 -10.65
N GLN A 724 32.28 -15.72 -10.33
CA GLN A 724 31.90 -14.43 -9.80
C GLN A 724 32.09 -14.43 -8.28
N ARG A 725 32.88 -13.51 -7.74
CA ARG A 725 33.13 -13.43 -6.31
C ARG A 725 33.24 -11.99 -5.84
N PHE A 726 32.22 -11.50 -5.16
CA PHE A 726 32.25 -10.17 -4.58
C PHE A 726 31.29 -10.04 -3.40
N GLU A 727 31.51 -9.03 -2.58
CA GLU A 727 30.71 -8.69 -1.42
C GLU A 727 30.43 -7.18 -1.40
N ILE A 728 29.21 -6.81 -1.03
CA ILE A 728 28.72 -5.43 -0.91
C ILE A 728 28.19 -5.25 0.51
N SER A 729 28.81 -4.37 1.30
CA SER A 729 28.34 -3.98 2.62
C SER A 729 27.82 -2.56 2.58
N GLN A 730 26.52 -2.38 2.87
CA GLN A 730 25.86 -1.08 2.76
C GLN A 730 26.01 -0.23 4.03
N HIS A 731 26.29 1.08 3.85
CA HIS A 731 26.47 2.04 4.93
C HIS A 731 25.50 3.22 4.82
N ALA A 732 24.23 2.94 4.49
CA ALA A 732 23.19 3.97 4.44
C ALA A 732 22.74 4.42 5.85
N ASP A 733 22.21 5.64 5.95
CA ASP A 733 21.64 6.16 7.19
C ASP A 733 20.26 5.53 7.43
N SER A 734 20.19 4.37 8.10
CA SER A 734 18.93 3.71 8.48
C SER A 734 18.43 4.21 9.84
N ARG A 735 19.34 4.53 10.78
CA ARG A 735 18.99 5.07 12.10
C ARG A 735 18.67 6.57 12.04
N SER A 736 17.49 6.93 12.55
CA SER A 736 17.06 8.32 12.64
C SER A 736 16.16 8.59 13.84
N PHE A 737 16.17 9.85 14.32
CA PHE A 737 15.25 10.35 15.34
C PHE A 737 14.48 11.51 14.77
N SER A 738 13.15 11.49 14.92
CA SER A 738 12.28 12.53 14.37
C SER A 738 11.40 13.14 15.47
N LEU A 739 11.25 14.46 15.43
CA LEU A 739 10.28 15.21 16.20
C LEU A 739 9.28 15.83 15.24
N SER A 740 8.00 15.49 15.43
CA SER A 740 6.89 15.95 14.59
C SER A 740 5.91 16.76 15.41
N PHE A 741 5.41 17.85 14.85
CA PHE A 741 4.32 18.65 15.38
C PHE A 741 3.20 18.74 14.34
N THR A 742 1.96 18.59 14.78
CA THR A 742 0.77 18.72 13.93
C THR A 742 -0.29 19.52 14.67
N TYR A 743 -0.93 20.47 13.98
CA TYR A 743 -2.04 21.24 14.51
C TYR A 743 -3.21 21.26 13.52
N LYS A 744 -4.40 20.85 14.01
CA LYS A 744 -5.65 20.79 13.29
C LYS A 744 -6.54 21.98 13.67
N PHE A 745 -7.10 22.68 12.68
CA PHE A 745 -7.94 23.85 12.90
C PHE A 745 -9.18 23.84 12.02
N GLY A 746 -10.17 24.62 12.40
CA GLY A 746 -11.46 24.61 11.75
C GLY A 746 -12.25 23.35 12.06
N GLY A 747 -13.29 23.09 11.30
CA GLY A 747 -14.16 21.94 11.42
C GLY A 747 -15.60 22.36 11.67
N TYR A 748 -16.54 21.59 11.14
CA TYR A 748 -17.95 21.70 11.42
C TYR A 748 -18.20 21.14 12.82
N LYS A 749 -18.59 22.00 13.77
CA LYS A 749 -19.39 21.51 14.90
C LYS A 749 -20.76 21.22 14.29
N ALA A 750 -21.12 19.95 14.17
CA ALA A 750 -22.52 19.61 14.02
C ALA A 750 -23.25 20.40 15.11
N LYS A 751 -24.08 21.40 14.73
CA LYS A 751 -25.11 21.85 15.62
C LYS A 751 -25.86 20.59 15.99
N GLU A 752 -25.85 20.21 17.25
CA GLU A 752 -26.86 19.34 17.75
C GLU A 752 -28.17 20.00 17.31
N HIS A 753 -28.80 19.49 16.28
CA HIS A 753 -30.20 19.75 16.07
C HIS A 753 -30.85 19.17 17.34
N LYS A 754 -31.20 20.06 18.27
CA LYS A 754 -32.24 19.71 19.21
C LYS A 754 -33.43 19.36 18.31
N ASP A 755 -33.74 18.09 18.30
CA ASP A 755 -35.00 17.63 17.69
C ASP A 755 -36.07 18.54 18.21
N VAL A 756 -36.80 19.17 17.27
CA VAL A 756 -37.93 19.98 17.66
C VAL A 756 -38.89 19.01 18.32
N ASP A 757 -39.18 19.21 19.59
CA ASP A 757 -40.13 18.41 20.34
C ASP A 757 -41.49 18.46 19.60
N THR A 758 -41.72 17.48 18.77
CA THR A 758 -43.00 17.30 18.01
C THR A 758 -43.98 16.45 18.79
N SER A 759 -43.69 16.08 20.04
CA SER A 759 -44.59 15.25 20.88
C SER A 759 -45.95 15.83 21.13
N ARG A 760 -46.15 17.12 20.81
CA ARG A 760 -47.46 17.82 20.90
C ARG A 760 -48.11 18.10 19.54
N PHE A 761 -47.48 17.79 18.43
CA PHE A 761 -48.10 17.92 17.10
C PHE A 761 -48.65 16.57 16.67
N GLY A 762 -49.93 16.33 16.94
CA GLY A 762 -50.57 15.11 16.51
C GLY A 762 -50.51 14.96 14.98
N TYR A 763 -49.77 13.99 14.51
CA TYR A 763 -49.93 13.25 13.25
C TYR A 763 -49.57 11.80 13.52
#